data_68c102f7b2879691b92d11cf79958c2b
#
_entry.id   68c102f7b2879691b92d11cf79958c2b
#
_cell.length_a   1.000
_cell.length_b   1.000
_cell.length_c   1.000
_cell.angle_alpha   90.00
_cell.angle_beta   90.00
_cell.angle_gamma   90.00
#
_symmetry.space_group_name_H-M   'P 1'
#
loop_
_entity.id
_entity.type
_entity.pdbx_description
1 polymer ?
#
loop_
_entity_poly.entity_id
_entity_poly.type
_entity_poly.pdbx_seq_one_letter_code
_entity_poly.pdbx_strand_id
1 'polypeptide(L)'
;MYYPKAKQTLMSLAVASACAAFIPAHAQEVASTPGAAATTDPAAQEATTPSSPAGIQTVTVTGLRASLESSMALKRNAQGFVDGIVAEDIGKFPDTNLAESLQRISGVSIDRSIGEGSKVTVRGVGPDFNLVLLNGRQMPTSILGDRPGRAYDFANIASEGISQLQVYKSARAETPTGGIGATINVITARPLSRPGLQATIGIKGVHDTSAENLPADVKRGGKVTPEVSGLYSNTSADGRFGIALSGSYQERNLGYNVASVGNGWKGPFRGDENNWGTIAQPGTPGSENITNRPKPTDLYQVPQNMNYAMNGIQRQRTNGQLTLQYAPSKALTTTLDYTYSQNKIQTRRQDLSAWFNFGPSSSTWTDGPVAAPLVYTEIINPANSDIAMGGADFATRTENNSLGFNAAWKVNSDIRLELDAHRSTAESKPDSPFGSSNTLGTASFSRGTTSVDFSQDLPVLSIQGADFQRAPQQVNGSVFENAYVKSEISQVQTHGSWKMMEASELKFGLATTDAKNRSAFSVQQRDDTWGGATKASDYPASYFHQESLRQYFDNIDGHDNPNLFNTFYTFDFAALRQLAAQVTGKPELYMPKSGYTTDQRTREKSKSLYLQFNTDWDFAMPVHTSVGARYETTEVTSTALVPIASSYTWVSQNEFAVGLGTPAFTTLTGKYHHWLPSFDADIDLRSDMKGRFSYGETIGRARYDQLTGGQVLETLGRIEGGRGSQGNPGLLPVKSKNIDLAWEWYYNKSSFVSVGHFRKSLENYAGVSQVTAQPFGLRTPVGGAYWNAAIGAGCASSDTMCIRNYIFRNFAGRPGVTRGPDDVNGNATGSIAGQPNDPIANFLITSYSNQKAARLRGLEFNVQHMFGTSGFGLQANYTKVDSGLGYNNASIGEQFALVGMSDSANLVGIFENDKWNVRAAYNWRDKFLASTFDGAGANPQYVEAYGQLDLSIGYNVNKNISVQFEGINLTDEIRRLHGRNERQALYVEQSGPRYMLSARYKF
;
A
#
# COMPACT_ATOMS: atom_id res chain seq x y z
N MET A 1 11.11 -13.41 -27.04
CA MET A 1 10.13 -13.14 -28.11
C MET A 1 9.24 -11.98 -27.68
N TYR A 2 9.03 -11.04 -28.55
CA TYR A 2 8.34 -9.78 -28.30
C TYR A 2 6.94 -9.94 -27.73
N TYR A 3 6.68 -9.46 -26.51
CA TYR A 3 5.37 -9.13 -25.97
C TYR A 3 5.35 -7.67 -25.53
N PRO A 4 4.34 -6.98 -25.56
CA PRO A 4 3.44 -6.48 -26.60
C PRO A 4 3.45 -4.96 -26.70
N LYS A 5 4.35 -4.41 -27.48
CA LYS A 5 4.16 -3.03 -27.97
C LYS A 5 2.82 -2.85 -28.72
N ALA A 6 2.23 -3.95 -29.19
CA ALA A 6 0.98 -3.96 -29.92
C ALA A 6 -0.25 -3.63 -29.05
N LYS A 7 -0.33 -4.09 -27.80
CA LYS A 7 -1.46 -3.74 -26.89
C LYS A 7 -1.41 -2.28 -26.45
N GLN A 8 -0.22 -1.76 -26.15
CA GLN A 8 -0.03 -0.34 -25.80
C GLN A 8 -0.33 0.58 -26.98
N THR A 9 0.11 0.22 -28.18
CA THR A 9 -0.13 1.01 -29.40
C THR A 9 -1.60 1.00 -29.82
N LEU A 10 -2.30 -0.13 -29.67
CA LEU A 10 -3.74 -0.23 -29.98
C LEU A 10 -4.59 0.58 -29.00
N MET A 11 -4.26 0.61 -27.72
CA MET A 11 -5.01 1.37 -26.72
C MET A 11 -4.72 2.87 -26.82
N SER A 12 -3.46 3.25 -27.03
CA SER A 12 -3.10 4.66 -27.31
C SER A 12 -3.74 5.16 -28.61
N LEU A 13 -3.87 4.31 -29.64
CA LEU A 13 -4.57 4.62 -30.86
C LEU A 13 -6.09 4.70 -30.64
N ALA A 14 -6.69 3.80 -29.86
CA ALA A 14 -8.13 3.80 -29.59
C ALA A 14 -8.55 5.03 -28.79
N VAL A 15 -7.77 5.47 -27.80
CA VAL A 15 -8.03 6.69 -27.04
C VAL A 15 -7.73 7.94 -27.88
N ALA A 16 -6.66 7.95 -28.66
CA ALA A 16 -6.36 9.03 -29.60
C ALA A 16 -7.39 9.12 -30.75
N SER A 17 -7.86 7.99 -31.27
CA SER A 17 -8.91 7.95 -32.29
C SER A 17 -10.28 8.39 -31.75
N ALA A 18 -10.61 8.05 -30.50
CA ALA A 18 -11.82 8.56 -29.85
C ALA A 18 -11.77 10.08 -29.61
N CYS A 19 -10.59 10.65 -29.36
CA CYS A 19 -10.40 12.09 -29.26
C CYS A 19 -10.33 12.80 -30.60
N ALA A 20 -9.87 12.13 -31.68
CA ALA A 20 -9.75 12.72 -33.01
C ALA A 20 -11.07 12.68 -33.82
N ALA A 21 -12.06 11.86 -33.46
CA ALA A 21 -13.34 11.74 -34.14
C ALA A 21 -14.32 12.90 -33.85
N PHE A 22 -13.94 13.89 -33.05
CA PHE A 22 -14.75 15.03 -32.67
C PHE A 22 -14.31 16.36 -33.32
N ILE A 23 -13.81 16.33 -34.56
CA ILE A 23 -13.68 17.56 -35.36
C ILE A 23 -15.06 17.79 -36.01
N PRO A 24 -15.76 18.93 -35.77
CA PRO A 24 -17.07 19.16 -36.33
C PRO A 24 -17.03 19.35 -37.84
N ALA A 25 -17.74 18.52 -38.58
CA ALA A 25 -18.07 18.77 -39.97
C ALA A 25 -19.03 19.99 -40.04
N HIS A 26 -18.67 20.99 -40.81
CA HIS A 26 -19.51 22.14 -41.08
C HIS A 26 -20.83 21.69 -41.74
N ALA A 27 -21.95 22.00 -41.10
CA ALA A 27 -23.26 21.87 -41.70
C ALA A 27 -23.59 23.18 -42.40
N GLN A 28 -23.94 23.10 -43.71
CA GLN A 28 -24.46 24.18 -44.51
C GLN A 28 -25.85 24.61 -44.02
N GLU A 29 -26.06 25.93 -44.02
CA GLU A 29 -27.34 26.60 -43.87
C GLU A 29 -28.37 26.18 -44.91
N VAL A 30 -29.57 25.87 -44.43
CA VAL A 30 -30.78 26.02 -45.26
C VAL A 30 -31.82 26.82 -44.46
N ALA A 31 -32.13 27.99 -44.94
CA ALA A 31 -33.12 28.89 -44.41
C ALA A 31 -34.56 28.44 -44.75
N SER A 32 -35.51 28.59 -43.86
CA SER A 32 -36.90 28.81 -44.15
C SER A 32 -37.62 29.47 -42.96
N THR A 33 -38.37 30.51 -43.26
CA THR A 33 -39.07 31.50 -42.46
C THR A 33 -40.50 31.05 -42.03
N PRO A 34 -41.30 31.87 -41.34
CA PRO A 34 -41.87 31.53 -40.03
C PRO A 34 -43.43 31.38 -40.10
N GLY A 35 -43.97 30.78 -39.04
CA GLY A 35 -45.40 30.66 -38.83
C GLY A 35 -45.82 30.90 -37.39
N ALA A 36 -46.83 31.68 -37.19
CA ALA A 36 -47.26 32.44 -36.04
C ALA A 36 -47.81 31.68 -34.82
N ALA A 37 -47.57 32.27 -33.69
CA ALA A 37 -48.35 32.52 -32.49
C ALA A 37 -49.43 31.56 -31.99
N ALA A 38 -49.29 31.12 -30.74
CA ALA A 38 -50.38 31.09 -29.76
C ALA A 38 -49.81 31.16 -28.32
N THR A 39 -50.28 32.12 -27.61
CA THR A 39 -50.03 32.44 -26.21
C THR A 39 -50.73 31.48 -25.28
N THR A 40 -50.02 30.95 -24.26
CA THR A 40 -50.59 30.71 -22.94
C THR A 40 -49.44 30.74 -21.90
N ASP A 41 -49.60 31.65 -20.99
CA ASP A 41 -48.78 31.85 -19.81
C ASP A 41 -49.02 30.70 -18.80
N PRO A 42 -47.98 30.17 -18.18
CA PRO A 42 -48.13 29.68 -16.79
C PRO A 42 -47.01 30.20 -15.90
N ALA A 43 -47.45 30.78 -14.86
CA ALA A 43 -46.87 30.92 -13.52
C ALA A 43 -45.37 30.70 -13.37
N ALA A 44 -44.73 31.76 -12.96
CA ALA A 44 -43.35 31.78 -12.48
C ALA A 44 -43.14 30.75 -11.35
N GLN A 45 -42.43 29.71 -11.65
CA GLN A 45 -41.72 28.93 -10.60
C GLN A 45 -40.39 29.63 -10.38
N GLU A 46 -40.24 30.18 -9.17
CA GLU A 46 -38.97 30.70 -8.66
C GLU A 46 -37.84 29.69 -8.87
N ALA A 47 -36.88 30.05 -9.66
CA ALA A 47 -35.63 29.36 -9.79
C ALA A 47 -34.86 29.51 -8.47
N THR A 48 -34.92 28.52 -7.59
CA THR A 48 -34.05 28.45 -6.44
C THR A 48 -32.62 28.24 -6.91
N THR A 49 -31.82 29.29 -6.86
CA THR A 49 -30.36 29.26 -7.00
C THR A 49 -29.77 28.20 -6.06
N PRO A 50 -28.89 27.30 -6.54
CA PRO A 50 -28.26 26.33 -5.69
C PRO A 50 -27.24 27.01 -4.78
N SER A 51 -27.56 27.08 -3.50
CA SER A 51 -26.64 27.54 -2.47
C SER A 51 -25.52 26.54 -2.25
N SER A 52 -24.32 27.04 -2.19
CA SER A 52 -23.01 26.39 -1.90
C SER A 52 -22.99 25.18 -0.97
N PRO A 53 -22.01 24.27 -1.15
CA PRO A 53 -21.94 22.98 -0.51
C PRO A 53 -21.25 23.05 0.86
N ALA A 54 -21.97 23.43 1.89
CA ALA A 54 -21.60 23.06 3.26
C ALA A 54 -22.59 22.04 3.85
N GLY A 55 -23.58 21.60 3.09
CA GLY A 55 -24.45 20.48 3.42
C GLY A 55 -24.25 19.38 2.40
N ILE A 56 -24.00 18.17 2.85
CA ILE A 56 -23.97 16.97 2.02
C ILE A 56 -25.28 16.89 1.24
N GLN A 57 -25.29 17.34 -0.02
CA GLN A 57 -26.44 17.18 -0.91
C GLN A 57 -26.43 15.72 -1.37
N THR A 58 -27.33 14.91 -0.84
CA THR A 58 -27.61 13.58 -1.36
C THR A 58 -28.50 13.72 -2.58
N VAL A 59 -27.96 13.38 -3.73
CA VAL A 59 -28.70 13.35 -5.00
C VAL A 59 -29.53 12.07 -5.04
N THR A 60 -30.80 12.18 -5.39
CA THR A 60 -31.67 11.01 -5.61
C THR A 60 -31.41 10.48 -7.02
N VAL A 61 -30.74 9.32 -7.10
CA VAL A 61 -30.32 8.69 -8.34
C VAL A 61 -30.91 7.29 -8.44
N THR A 62 -31.40 6.90 -9.61
CA THR A 62 -31.81 5.55 -9.94
C THR A 62 -31.27 5.18 -11.33
N GLY A 63 -30.49 4.08 -11.42
CA GLY A 63 -29.84 3.60 -12.62
C GLY A 63 -28.47 4.21 -12.90
N LEU A 64 -27.74 3.58 -13.81
CA LEU A 64 -26.36 3.91 -14.14
C LEU A 64 -26.25 5.31 -14.78
N ARG A 65 -27.11 5.62 -15.74
CA ARG A 65 -27.13 6.92 -16.43
C ARG A 65 -27.33 8.08 -15.45
N ALA A 66 -28.29 7.95 -14.54
CA ALA A 66 -28.55 8.98 -13.55
C ALA A 66 -27.40 9.13 -12.53
N SER A 67 -26.70 8.05 -12.18
CA SER A 67 -25.46 8.07 -11.40
C SER A 67 -24.35 8.87 -12.11
N LEU A 68 -24.17 8.64 -13.40
CA LEU A 68 -23.20 9.35 -14.24
C LEU A 68 -23.53 10.84 -14.39
N GLU A 69 -24.80 11.19 -14.59
CA GLU A 69 -25.27 12.59 -14.64
C GLU A 69 -25.01 13.30 -13.31
N SER A 70 -25.25 12.62 -12.18
CA SER A 70 -25.01 13.17 -10.85
C SER A 70 -23.53 13.33 -10.54
N SER A 71 -22.69 12.38 -10.93
CA SER A 71 -21.24 12.46 -10.80
C SER A 71 -20.66 13.61 -11.63
N MET A 72 -21.15 13.78 -12.85
CA MET A 72 -20.81 14.91 -13.72
C MET A 72 -21.27 16.25 -13.15
N ALA A 73 -22.52 16.33 -12.63
CA ALA A 73 -23.05 17.54 -11.99
C ALA A 73 -22.23 17.92 -10.74
N LEU A 74 -21.81 16.92 -9.94
CA LEU A 74 -20.90 17.14 -8.80
C LEU A 74 -19.59 17.78 -9.28
N LYS A 75 -18.93 17.23 -10.31
CA LYS A 75 -17.70 17.78 -10.88
C LYS A 75 -17.93 19.21 -11.39
N ARG A 76 -18.97 19.43 -12.19
CA ARG A 76 -19.28 20.72 -12.80
C ARG A 76 -19.54 21.83 -11.78
N ASN A 77 -20.28 21.50 -10.68
CA ASN A 77 -20.73 22.49 -9.69
C ASN A 77 -19.74 22.66 -8.52
N ALA A 78 -18.72 21.80 -8.40
CA ALA A 78 -17.69 21.96 -7.40
C ALA A 78 -16.82 23.18 -7.72
N GLN A 79 -16.38 23.88 -6.68
CA GLN A 79 -15.28 24.85 -6.78
C GLN A 79 -13.95 24.09 -6.73
N GLY A 80 -12.97 24.49 -7.58
CA GLY A 80 -11.69 23.81 -7.69
C GLY A 80 -11.81 22.42 -8.35
N PHE A 81 -10.90 21.51 -8.05
CA PHE A 81 -10.78 20.22 -8.73
C PHE A 81 -11.35 19.10 -7.86
N VAL A 82 -12.57 18.71 -8.13
CA VAL A 82 -13.28 17.64 -7.44
C VAL A 82 -13.87 16.67 -8.45
N ASP A 83 -13.59 15.40 -8.29
CA ASP A 83 -14.29 14.32 -8.99
C ASP A 83 -15.10 13.49 -7.99
N GLY A 84 -16.13 12.81 -8.44
CA GLY A 84 -16.93 11.96 -7.56
C GLY A 84 -17.64 10.84 -8.27
N ILE A 85 -18.06 9.87 -7.49
CA ILE A 85 -18.89 8.75 -7.91
C ILE A 85 -20.11 8.72 -6.99
N VAL A 86 -21.29 8.74 -7.59
CA VAL A 86 -22.57 8.67 -6.87
C VAL A 86 -23.15 7.28 -7.03
N ALA A 87 -23.72 6.71 -5.97
CA ALA A 87 -24.34 5.39 -6.03
C ALA A 87 -25.48 5.33 -7.07
N GLU A 88 -25.59 4.22 -7.81
CA GLU A 88 -26.63 4.02 -8.85
C GLU A 88 -28.05 3.98 -8.25
N ASP A 89 -28.19 3.44 -7.01
CA ASP A 89 -29.39 3.46 -6.17
C ASP A 89 -28.92 3.34 -4.71
N ILE A 90 -29.84 3.50 -3.77
CA ILE A 90 -29.51 3.35 -2.36
C ILE A 90 -29.03 1.92 -2.09
N GLY A 91 -27.82 1.77 -1.50
CA GLY A 91 -27.17 0.48 -1.27
C GLY A 91 -26.69 -0.22 -2.55
N LYS A 92 -26.65 0.42 -3.70
CA LYS A 92 -26.06 -0.10 -4.94
C LYS A 92 -24.96 0.81 -5.42
N PHE A 93 -23.74 0.52 -4.99
CA PHE A 93 -22.57 1.16 -5.53
C PHE A 93 -22.09 0.42 -6.80
N PRO A 94 -21.42 1.08 -7.75
CA PRO A 94 -20.99 0.43 -8.99
C PRO A 94 -20.15 -0.83 -8.81
N ASP A 95 -19.37 -0.90 -7.74
CA ASP A 95 -18.47 -2.02 -7.42
C ASP A 95 -18.61 -2.42 -5.96
N THR A 96 -18.28 -3.66 -5.64
CA THR A 96 -18.29 -4.19 -4.28
C THR A 96 -17.11 -3.70 -3.42
N ASN A 97 -16.06 -3.17 -4.07
CA ASN A 97 -14.88 -2.58 -3.42
C ASN A 97 -14.75 -1.12 -3.82
N LEU A 98 -14.60 -0.21 -2.84
CA LEU A 98 -14.52 1.23 -3.10
C LEU A 98 -13.26 1.64 -3.86
N ALA A 99 -12.14 0.92 -3.71
CA ALA A 99 -10.93 1.22 -4.48
C ALA A 99 -11.13 0.94 -5.98
N GLU A 100 -11.84 -0.15 -6.33
CA GLU A 100 -12.17 -0.46 -7.73
C GLU A 100 -13.07 0.63 -8.35
N SER A 101 -13.99 1.18 -7.57
CA SER A 101 -14.77 2.34 -8.01
C SER A 101 -13.91 3.57 -8.20
N LEU A 102 -13.02 3.89 -7.25
CA LEU A 102 -12.13 5.04 -7.32
C LEU A 102 -11.18 4.99 -8.51
N GLN A 103 -10.79 3.81 -8.98
CA GLN A 103 -9.94 3.63 -10.16
C GLN A 103 -10.54 4.25 -11.44
N ARG A 104 -11.86 4.41 -11.52
CA ARG A 104 -12.55 5.03 -12.67
C ARG A 104 -12.37 6.55 -12.75
N ILE A 105 -11.90 7.17 -11.67
CA ILE A 105 -11.60 8.60 -11.64
C ILE A 105 -10.23 8.82 -12.28
N SER A 106 -10.10 9.79 -13.16
CA SER A 106 -8.81 10.14 -13.77
C SER A 106 -7.75 10.42 -12.73
N GLY A 107 -6.53 10.02 -13.00
CA GLY A 107 -5.40 10.19 -12.07
C GLY A 107 -5.43 9.29 -10.84
N VAL A 108 -6.42 8.40 -10.72
CA VAL A 108 -6.50 7.42 -9.64
C VAL A 108 -6.07 6.06 -10.13
N SER A 109 -5.12 5.45 -9.45
CA SER A 109 -4.71 4.06 -9.64
C SER A 109 -4.74 3.32 -8.31
N ILE A 110 -4.90 2.00 -8.36
CA ILE A 110 -5.02 1.18 -7.16
C ILE A 110 -3.91 0.13 -7.10
N ASP A 111 -3.53 -0.20 -5.88
CA ASP A 111 -2.70 -1.35 -5.59
C ASP A 111 -3.61 -2.47 -5.07
N ARG A 112 -3.45 -3.66 -5.64
CA ARG A 112 -4.23 -4.84 -5.24
C ARG A 112 -3.47 -5.67 -4.24
N SER A 113 -4.19 -6.17 -3.25
CA SER A 113 -3.69 -7.11 -2.26
C SER A 113 -4.72 -8.21 -2.07
N ILE A 114 -4.26 -9.46 -2.14
CA ILE A 114 -5.15 -10.62 -1.94
C ILE A 114 -6.37 -10.55 -2.90
N GLY A 115 -6.09 -10.30 -4.19
CA GLY A 115 -7.09 -10.29 -5.27
C GLY A 115 -8.14 -9.17 -5.21
N GLU A 116 -7.93 -8.09 -4.44
CA GLU A 116 -8.81 -6.91 -4.37
C GLU A 116 -8.03 -5.60 -4.30
N GLY A 117 -8.67 -4.52 -4.74
CA GLY A 117 -8.16 -3.16 -4.54
C GLY A 117 -8.05 -2.85 -3.04
N SER A 118 -6.88 -2.46 -2.59
CA SER A 118 -6.57 -2.17 -1.20
C SER A 118 -6.18 -0.72 -0.99
N LYS A 119 -5.16 -0.25 -1.67
CA LYS A 119 -4.62 1.10 -1.53
C LYS A 119 -4.85 1.92 -2.79
N VAL A 120 -4.89 3.24 -2.63
CA VAL A 120 -5.16 4.18 -3.72
C VAL A 120 -4.00 5.15 -3.86
N THR A 121 -3.50 5.30 -5.08
CA THR A 121 -2.51 6.30 -5.50
C THR A 121 -3.23 7.36 -6.34
N VAL A 122 -3.01 8.64 -6.07
CA VAL A 122 -3.64 9.72 -6.83
C VAL A 122 -2.58 10.61 -7.47
N ARG A 123 -2.65 10.79 -8.80
CA ARG A 123 -1.72 11.63 -9.59
C ARG A 123 -0.25 11.25 -9.34
N GLY A 124 0.03 9.95 -9.20
CA GLY A 124 1.36 9.43 -8.94
C GLY A 124 1.88 9.65 -7.53
N VAL A 125 1.08 10.18 -6.62
CA VAL A 125 1.43 10.34 -5.20
C VAL A 125 0.95 9.11 -4.43
N GLY A 126 1.89 8.43 -3.78
CA GLY A 126 1.64 7.14 -3.12
C GLY A 126 0.58 7.19 -2.00
N PRO A 127 0.08 6.00 -1.59
CA PRO A 127 -1.09 5.86 -0.71
C PRO A 127 -0.93 6.52 0.67
N ASP A 128 0.28 6.58 1.23
CA ASP A 128 0.56 7.21 2.52
C ASP A 128 0.28 8.73 2.54
N PHE A 129 0.20 9.35 1.36
CA PHE A 129 -0.02 10.77 1.17
C PHE A 129 -1.43 11.12 0.67
N ASN A 130 -2.38 10.19 0.78
CA ASN A 130 -3.80 10.43 0.58
C ASN A 130 -4.53 10.47 1.92
N LEU A 131 -5.40 11.46 2.10
CA LEU A 131 -6.24 11.54 3.29
C LEU A 131 -7.59 10.92 3.00
N VAL A 132 -8.01 9.95 3.81
CA VAL A 132 -9.34 9.33 3.71
C VAL A 132 -10.23 9.83 4.82
N LEU A 133 -11.40 10.30 4.44
CA LEU A 133 -12.44 10.80 5.32
C LEU A 133 -13.70 9.92 5.22
N LEU A 134 -14.41 9.79 6.32
CA LEU A 134 -15.78 9.24 6.37
C LEU A 134 -16.71 10.36 6.86
N ASN A 135 -17.62 10.82 6.02
CA ASN A 135 -18.50 11.95 6.31
C ASN A 135 -17.74 13.23 6.75
N GLY A 136 -16.59 13.53 6.14
CA GLY A 136 -15.75 14.67 6.48
C GLY A 136 -14.78 14.46 7.66
N ARG A 137 -14.76 13.27 8.28
CA ARG A 137 -13.96 12.91 9.46
C ARG A 137 -12.79 12.03 9.09
N GLN A 138 -11.61 12.33 9.61
CA GLN A 138 -10.41 11.56 9.33
C GLN A 138 -10.52 10.11 9.83
N MET A 139 -10.17 9.15 8.97
CA MET A 139 -10.20 7.73 9.29
C MET A 139 -8.82 7.21 9.72
N PRO A 140 -8.76 6.39 10.79
CA PRO A 140 -7.54 5.68 11.19
C PRO A 140 -7.24 4.51 10.26
N THR A 141 -5.98 4.03 10.27
CA THR A 141 -5.51 2.85 9.52
C THR A 141 -4.78 1.86 10.41
N SER A 142 -4.81 0.57 10.06
CA SER A 142 -4.16 -0.50 10.83
C SER A 142 -3.68 -1.66 9.94
N ILE A 143 -2.90 -1.38 8.90
CA ILE A 143 -2.39 -2.41 7.98
C ILE A 143 -1.20 -3.14 8.61
N LEU A 144 -1.31 -4.44 8.91
CA LEU A 144 -0.22 -5.23 9.50
C LEU A 144 0.98 -5.39 8.56
N GLY A 145 0.75 -5.58 7.27
CA GLY A 145 1.82 -5.74 6.28
C GLY A 145 2.57 -4.45 5.93
N ASP A 146 2.05 -3.29 6.32
CA ASP A 146 2.66 -1.96 6.08
C ASP A 146 2.83 -1.22 7.42
N ARG A 147 3.37 -1.90 8.38
CA ARG A 147 3.71 -1.35 9.71
C ARG A 147 4.95 -0.46 9.61
N PRO A 148 4.90 0.69 10.22
CA PRO A 148 3.80 1.57 10.62
C PRO A 148 3.53 2.67 9.58
N GLY A 149 2.86 2.32 8.50
CA GLY A 149 2.44 3.23 7.43
C GLY A 149 1.21 4.08 7.77
N ARG A 150 0.82 4.94 6.82
CA ARG A 150 -0.38 5.81 6.92
C ARG A 150 -1.45 5.49 5.87
N ALA A 151 -1.14 4.61 4.92
CA ALA A 151 -2.06 4.23 3.86
C ALA A 151 -3.37 3.65 4.41
N TYR A 152 -4.50 4.06 3.82
CA TYR A 152 -5.81 3.51 4.16
C TYR A 152 -6.09 2.27 3.32
N ASP A 153 -6.62 1.22 3.93
CA ASP A 153 -7.04 0.00 3.25
C ASP A 153 -8.54 0.03 2.97
N PHE A 154 -8.91 0.27 1.72
CA PHE A 154 -10.29 0.31 1.25
C PHE A 154 -10.98 -1.07 1.27
N ALA A 155 -10.22 -2.16 1.38
CA ALA A 155 -10.79 -3.49 1.57
C ALA A 155 -11.52 -3.65 2.92
N ASN A 156 -11.37 -2.70 3.85
CA ASN A 156 -12.02 -2.73 5.15
C ASN A 156 -13.40 -2.05 5.20
N ILE A 157 -13.85 -1.38 4.13
CA ILE A 157 -15.17 -0.74 4.07
C ILE A 157 -16.00 -1.37 2.95
N ALA A 158 -17.22 -1.80 3.28
CA ALA A 158 -18.19 -2.27 2.30
C ALA A 158 -18.87 -1.10 1.57
N SER A 159 -19.25 -1.32 0.32
CA SER A 159 -19.88 -0.31 -0.52
C SER A 159 -21.39 -0.11 -0.28
N GLU A 160 -22.07 -1.06 0.38
CA GLU A 160 -23.53 -1.12 0.48
C GLU A 160 -24.17 0.05 1.24
N GLY A 161 -23.47 0.63 2.20
CA GLY A 161 -23.96 1.80 2.97
C GLY A 161 -23.48 3.14 2.42
N ILE A 162 -22.74 3.13 1.31
CA ILE A 162 -22.12 4.33 0.75
C ILE A 162 -23.03 4.97 -0.30
N SER A 163 -23.23 6.28 -0.18
CA SER A 163 -24.01 7.06 -1.14
C SER A 163 -23.15 7.77 -2.17
N GLN A 164 -21.91 8.13 -1.81
CA GLN A 164 -21.04 8.93 -2.67
C GLN A 164 -19.59 8.80 -2.25
N LEU A 165 -18.68 8.86 -3.24
CA LEU A 165 -17.26 9.11 -3.08
C LEU A 165 -16.92 10.47 -3.68
N GLN A 166 -16.11 11.26 -2.99
CA GLN A 166 -15.60 12.54 -3.48
C GLN A 166 -14.08 12.54 -3.39
N VAL A 167 -13.41 12.95 -4.46
CA VAL A 167 -11.94 13.05 -4.54
C VAL A 167 -11.57 14.50 -4.79
N TYR A 168 -11.09 15.15 -3.75
CA TYR A 168 -10.59 16.54 -3.79
C TYR A 168 -9.14 16.52 -4.22
N LYS A 169 -8.87 16.92 -5.46
CA LYS A 169 -7.54 16.92 -6.08
C LYS A 169 -6.79 18.24 -5.90
N SER A 170 -7.50 19.35 -5.61
CA SER A 170 -6.92 20.63 -5.23
C SER A 170 -7.03 20.85 -3.72
N ALA A 171 -6.06 21.56 -3.15
CA ALA A 171 -6.04 21.93 -1.72
C ALA A 171 -6.82 23.23 -1.52
N ARG A 172 -7.71 23.26 -0.51
CA ARG A 172 -8.52 24.42 -0.12
C ARG A 172 -8.43 24.62 1.38
N ALA A 173 -8.64 25.86 1.85
CA ALA A 173 -8.53 26.18 3.27
C ALA A 173 -9.51 25.39 4.15
N GLU A 174 -10.73 25.15 3.68
CA GLU A 174 -11.76 24.35 4.36
C GLU A 174 -11.45 22.85 4.38
N THR A 175 -10.63 22.33 3.43
CA THR A 175 -10.29 20.90 3.36
C THR A 175 -9.23 20.54 4.39
N PRO A 176 -9.41 19.45 5.18
CA PRO A 176 -8.37 19.00 6.10
C PRO A 176 -7.07 18.64 5.39
N THR A 177 -5.93 18.86 6.07
CA THR A 177 -4.59 18.56 5.58
C THR A 177 -4.24 17.08 5.74
N GLY A 178 -3.32 16.59 4.92
CA GLY A 178 -2.86 15.20 4.92
C GLY A 178 -2.88 14.56 3.52
N GLY A 179 -3.65 15.13 2.60
CA GLY A 179 -3.81 14.67 1.23
C GLY A 179 -2.95 15.45 0.24
N ILE A 180 -1.68 15.06 0.03
CA ILE A 180 -0.84 15.62 -1.06
C ILE A 180 -1.33 15.12 -2.42
N GLY A 181 -1.65 13.83 -2.52
CA GLY A 181 -2.26 13.24 -3.70
C GLY A 181 -3.68 13.75 -3.88
N ALA A 182 -4.54 13.40 -2.94
CA ALA A 182 -5.92 13.85 -2.82
C ALA A 182 -6.45 13.67 -1.39
N THR A 183 -7.56 14.35 -1.10
CA THR A 183 -8.45 14.02 0.01
C THR A 183 -9.65 13.25 -0.54
N ILE A 184 -9.89 12.03 -0.04
CA ILE A 184 -10.97 11.14 -0.48
C ILE A 184 -12.01 11.08 0.62
N ASN A 185 -13.22 11.56 0.34
CA ASN A 185 -14.32 11.57 1.30
C ASN A 185 -15.37 10.52 0.94
N VAL A 186 -15.57 9.56 1.82
CA VAL A 186 -16.59 8.51 1.74
C VAL A 186 -17.84 9.00 2.45
N ILE A 187 -18.95 9.08 1.76
CA ILE A 187 -20.22 9.62 2.29
C ILE A 187 -21.24 8.51 2.41
N THR A 188 -21.78 8.35 3.62
CA THR A 188 -22.83 7.35 3.94
C THR A 188 -24.24 7.88 3.65
N ALA A 189 -25.21 6.98 3.62
CA ALA A 189 -26.61 7.36 3.41
C ALA A 189 -27.16 8.23 4.56
N ARG A 190 -27.91 9.29 4.18
CA ARG A 190 -28.57 10.23 5.10
C ARG A 190 -30.07 10.09 4.96
N PRO A 191 -30.82 9.58 5.97
CA PRO A 191 -32.25 9.29 5.84
C PRO A 191 -33.13 10.51 5.55
N LEU A 192 -32.86 11.67 6.18
CA LEU A 192 -33.65 12.87 5.95
C LEU A 192 -33.47 13.50 4.56
N SER A 193 -32.42 13.14 3.82
CA SER A 193 -32.23 13.60 2.45
C SER A 193 -33.03 12.80 1.41
N ARG A 194 -33.51 11.60 1.80
CA ARG A 194 -34.41 10.74 1.01
C ARG A 194 -35.57 10.27 1.91
N PRO A 195 -36.59 11.12 2.12
CA PRO A 195 -37.70 10.78 2.99
C PRO A 195 -38.49 9.54 2.52
N GLY A 196 -39.10 8.87 3.47
CA GLY A 196 -39.90 7.64 3.24
C GLY A 196 -39.09 6.36 3.37
N LEU A 197 -39.77 5.23 3.19
CA LEU A 197 -39.18 3.90 3.31
C LEU A 197 -38.29 3.61 2.08
N GLN A 198 -37.06 3.24 2.35
CA GLN A 198 -36.11 2.68 1.40
C GLN A 198 -35.55 1.40 2.04
N ALA A 199 -35.85 0.25 1.48
CA ALA A 199 -35.34 -1.00 2.00
C ALA A 199 -34.91 -1.93 0.87
N THR A 200 -33.78 -2.58 1.05
CA THR A 200 -33.22 -3.56 0.09
C THR A 200 -32.55 -4.70 0.81
N ILE A 201 -32.65 -5.89 0.22
CA ILE A 201 -31.86 -7.05 0.61
C ILE A 201 -31.21 -7.66 -0.63
N GLY A 202 -29.97 -8.08 -0.51
CA GLY A 202 -29.19 -8.70 -1.58
C GLY A 202 -28.54 -9.99 -1.12
N ILE A 203 -28.49 -10.97 -2.01
CA ILE A 203 -27.73 -12.21 -1.84
C ILE A 203 -26.82 -12.35 -3.05
N LYS A 204 -25.59 -12.87 -2.85
CA LYS A 204 -24.61 -13.09 -3.91
C LYS A 204 -23.86 -14.40 -3.66
N GLY A 205 -23.68 -15.18 -4.70
CA GLY A 205 -22.75 -16.31 -4.73
C GLY A 205 -21.48 -15.90 -5.47
N VAL A 206 -20.34 -16.16 -4.88
CA VAL A 206 -19.01 -15.84 -5.44
C VAL A 206 -18.25 -17.12 -5.73
N HIS A 207 -17.79 -17.29 -6.96
CA HIS A 207 -16.89 -18.34 -7.41
C HIS A 207 -15.56 -17.73 -7.85
N ASP A 208 -14.51 -17.97 -7.07
CA ASP A 208 -13.15 -17.52 -7.39
C ASP A 208 -12.36 -18.74 -7.90
N THR A 209 -11.97 -18.73 -9.17
CA THR A 209 -11.29 -19.88 -9.79
C THR A 209 -9.94 -20.16 -9.16
N SER A 210 -9.27 -19.14 -8.63
CA SER A 210 -7.99 -19.28 -7.95
C SER A 210 -8.03 -20.20 -6.72
N ALA A 211 -9.19 -20.35 -6.08
CA ALA A 211 -9.36 -21.27 -4.95
C ALA A 211 -9.28 -22.77 -5.37
N GLU A 212 -9.42 -23.06 -6.65
CA GLU A 212 -9.36 -24.43 -7.17
C GLU A 212 -7.94 -24.86 -7.55
N ASN A 213 -7.11 -23.92 -7.97
CA ASN A 213 -5.74 -24.17 -8.41
C ASN A 213 -4.73 -24.15 -7.24
N LEU A 214 -4.95 -25.01 -6.24
CA LEU A 214 -4.18 -25.09 -5.00
C LEU A 214 -4.01 -26.55 -4.54
N PRO A 215 -2.90 -26.90 -3.85
CA PRO A 215 -2.76 -28.18 -3.17
C PRO A 215 -3.83 -28.40 -2.10
N ALA A 216 -4.14 -29.65 -1.79
CA ALA A 216 -5.18 -30.02 -0.82
C ALA A 216 -4.92 -29.44 0.57
N ASP A 217 -3.68 -29.46 1.05
CA ASP A 217 -3.27 -28.93 2.37
C ASP A 217 -3.40 -27.39 2.47
N VAL A 218 -3.53 -26.71 1.32
CA VAL A 218 -3.63 -25.25 1.22
C VAL A 218 -5.08 -24.78 1.04
N LYS A 219 -5.92 -25.59 0.36
CA LYS A 219 -7.32 -25.24 0.08
C LYS A 219 -8.09 -24.85 1.33
N ARG A 220 -8.96 -23.84 1.18
CA ARG A 220 -9.87 -23.35 2.20
C ARG A 220 -11.30 -23.40 1.69
N GLY A 221 -12.20 -24.03 2.45
CA GLY A 221 -13.63 -23.98 2.23
C GLY A 221 -14.16 -24.45 0.88
N GLY A 222 -15.39 -24.07 0.57
CA GLY A 222 -16.10 -24.45 -0.67
C GLY A 222 -15.76 -23.55 -1.86
N LYS A 223 -16.10 -24.04 -3.07
CA LYS A 223 -15.88 -23.35 -4.35
C LYS A 223 -16.74 -22.10 -4.51
N VAL A 224 -17.95 -22.10 -3.96
CA VAL A 224 -18.89 -20.98 -4.01
C VAL A 224 -19.11 -20.48 -2.59
N THR A 225 -18.94 -19.20 -2.39
CA THR A 225 -19.06 -18.54 -1.09
C THR A 225 -20.20 -17.52 -1.09
N PRO A 226 -20.88 -17.31 0.05
CA PRO A 226 -22.03 -16.42 0.13
C PRO A 226 -21.62 -14.99 0.47
N GLU A 227 -22.36 -14.04 -0.10
CA GLU A 227 -22.41 -12.66 0.36
C GLU A 227 -23.87 -12.27 0.59
N VAL A 228 -24.16 -11.61 1.71
CA VAL A 228 -25.51 -11.11 2.06
C VAL A 228 -25.39 -9.66 2.47
N SER A 229 -26.29 -8.82 1.98
CA SER A 229 -26.34 -7.41 2.33
C SER A 229 -27.77 -6.92 2.49
N GLY A 230 -27.94 -5.88 3.31
CA GLY A 230 -29.24 -5.25 3.51
C GLY A 230 -29.09 -3.78 3.88
N LEU A 231 -30.10 -3.01 3.49
CA LEU A 231 -30.22 -1.60 3.86
C LEU A 231 -31.68 -1.32 4.19
N TYR A 232 -31.90 -0.62 5.29
CA TYR A 232 -33.18 -0.06 5.70
C TYR A 232 -33.00 1.42 6.01
N SER A 233 -33.79 2.28 5.41
CA SER A 233 -33.85 3.71 5.71
C SER A 233 -35.31 4.16 5.75
N ASN A 234 -35.67 4.93 6.77
CA ASN A 234 -37.03 5.44 6.89
C ASN A 234 -37.02 6.79 7.62
N THR A 235 -38.07 7.56 7.40
CA THR A 235 -38.30 8.84 8.08
C THR A 235 -39.69 8.84 8.73
N SER A 236 -39.80 9.58 9.84
CA SER A 236 -41.12 9.84 10.47
C SER A 236 -42.02 10.61 9.49
N ALA A 237 -43.35 10.48 9.69
CA ALA A 237 -44.36 11.13 8.85
C ALA A 237 -44.23 12.65 8.85
N ASP A 238 -43.76 13.25 9.95
CA ASP A 238 -43.49 14.69 10.07
C ASP A 238 -42.12 15.13 9.51
N GLY A 239 -41.33 14.19 9.00
CA GLY A 239 -40.00 14.44 8.42
C GLY A 239 -38.92 14.89 9.42
N ARG A 240 -39.21 14.79 10.75
CA ARG A 240 -38.25 15.26 11.77
C ARG A 240 -37.24 14.20 12.20
N PHE A 241 -37.61 12.96 12.15
CA PHE A 241 -36.72 11.87 12.56
C PHE A 241 -36.43 10.94 11.36
N GLY A 242 -35.19 10.51 11.24
CA GLY A 242 -34.74 9.58 10.21
C GLY A 242 -33.77 8.56 10.77
N ILE A 243 -33.91 7.32 10.31
CA ILE A 243 -33.02 6.20 10.62
C ILE A 243 -32.55 5.54 9.33
N ALA A 244 -31.26 5.27 9.22
CA ALA A 244 -30.71 4.38 8.20
C ALA A 244 -29.84 3.33 8.88
N LEU A 245 -30.04 2.07 8.49
CA LEU A 245 -29.27 0.91 8.94
C LEU A 245 -28.83 0.12 7.72
N SER A 246 -27.56 -0.17 7.59
CA SER A 246 -27.03 -1.11 6.59
C SER A 246 -26.13 -2.13 7.23
N GLY A 247 -26.08 -3.32 6.64
CA GLY A 247 -25.21 -4.41 7.07
C GLY A 247 -24.86 -5.32 5.92
N SER A 248 -23.66 -5.91 5.97
CA SER A 248 -23.23 -6.94 5.02
C SER A 248 -22.34 -7.97 5.70
N TYR A 249 -22.45 -9.20 5.20
CA TYR A 249 -21.56 -10.30 5.48
C TYR A 249 -21.06 -10.89 4.16
N GLN A 250 -19.77 -11.09 4.08
CA GLN A 250 -19.10 -11.65 2.90
C GLN A 250 -18.14 -12.75 3.36
N GLU A 251 -18.21 -13.89 2.71
CA GLU A 251 -17.18 -14.91 2.78
C GLU A 251 -16.57 -15.10 1.40
N ARG A 252 -15.26 -15.28 1.34
CA ARG A 252 -14.55 -15.53 0.09
C ARG A 252 -13.38 -16.46 0.32
N ASN A 253 -13.35 -17.53 -0.45
CA ASN A 253 -12.19 -18.40 -0.60
C ASN A 253 -11.48 -18.05 -1.91
N LEU A 254 -10.18 -17.87 -1.86
CA LEU A 254 -9.34 -17.53 -3.01
C LEU A 254 -7.94 -18.08 -2.83
N GLY A 255 -7.15 -18.05 -3.89
CA GLY A 255 -5.74 -18.38 -3.85
C GLY A 255 -4.90 -17.52 -4.78
N TYR A 256 -3.61 -17.64 -4.66
CA TYR A 256 -2.65 -17.16 -5.65
C TYR A 256 -1.36 -17.96 -5.56
N ASN A 257 -0.77 -18.21 -6.72
CA ASN A 257 0.46 -18.97 -6.85
C ASN A 257 1.58 -18.04 -7.32
N VAL A 258 2.74 -18.13 -6.68
CA VAL A 258 3.83 -17.16 -6.84
C VAL A 258 5.14 -17.87 -7.09
N ALA A 259 5.84 -17.49 -8.16
CA ALA A 259 7.25 -17.74 -8.34
C ALA A 259 8.04 -16.49 -7.99
N SER A 260 9.07 -16.60 -7.13
CA SER A 260 9.78 -15.42 -6.63
C SER A 260 11.26 -15.68 -6.30
N VAL A 261 12.08 -14.64 -6.46
CA VAL A 261 13.36 -14.50 -5.79
C VAL A 261 13.09 -13.77 -4.46
N GLY A 262 12.57 -14.52 -3.47
CA GLY A 262 11.82 -13.98 -2.34
C GLY A 262 12.64 -13.11 -1.38
N ASN A 263 13.97 -13.29 -1.34
CA ASN A 263 14.88 -12.48 -0.53
C ASN A 263 15.69 -11.45 -1.35
N GLY A 264 15.24 -11.19 -2.58
CA GLY A 264 15.85 -10.22 -3.47
C GLY A 264 17.14 -10.71 -4.15
N TRP A 265 17.82 -9.79 -4.76
CA TRP A 265 19.00 -10.02 -5.56
C TRP A 265 20.24 -9.50 -4.85
N LYS A 266 21.24 -10.38 -4.64
CA LYS A 266 22.52 -9.99 -4.02
C LYS A 266 23.34 -9.11 -4.97
N GLY A 267 23.94 -8.07 -4.44
CA GLY A 267 24.66 -7.03 -5.16
C GLY A 267 23.94 -5.68 -5.07
N PRO A 268 24.10 -4.75 -6.02
CA PRO A 268 24.76 -4.93 -7.32
C PRO A 268 26.28 -4.97 -7.21
N PHE A 269 26.90 -5.76 -8.08
CA PHE A 269 28.34 -5.88 -8.28
C PHE A 269 28.75 -5.27 -9.62
N ARG A 270 30.00 -4.82 -9.74
CA ARG A 270 30.61 -4.48 -11.02
C ARG A 270 31.23 -5.70 -11.68
N GLY A 271 31.32 -5.73 -12.99
CA GLY A 271 31.89 -6.87 -13.72
C GLY A 271 33.35 -7.19 -13.39
N ASP A 272 34.13 -6.23 -12.91
CA ASP A 272 35.52 -6.36 -12.44
C ASP A 272 35.66 -6.58 -10.92
N GLU A 273 34.55 -6.59 -10.19
CA GLU A 273 34.54 -6.76 -8.74
C GLU A 273 34.84 -8.22 -8.35
N ASN A 274 35.69 -8.42 -7.35
CA ASN A 274 36.10 -9.74 -6.86
C ASN A 274 35.87 -9.85 -5.35
N ASN A 275 34.61 -10.09 -4.99
CA ASN A 275 34.15 -10.25 -3.60
C ASN A 275 33.37 -11.55 -3.46
N TRP A 276 32.98 -11.87 -2.24
CA TRP A 276 32.09 -13.00 -2.01
C TRP A 276 30.73 -12.81 -2.72
N GLY A 277 30.40 -13.75 -3.59
CA GLY A 277 29.16 -13.73 -4.39
C GLY A 277 29.31 -13.15 -5.77
N THR A 278 30.52 -12.70 -6.16
CA THR A 278 30.79 -12.26 -7.53
C THR A 278 31.08 -13.44 -8.45
N ILE A 279 30.89 -13.25 -9.77
CA ILE A 279 31.29 -14.23 -10.78
C ILE A 279 32.81 -14.35 -10.88
N ALA A 280 33.31 -15.53 -11.31
CA ALA A 280 34.74 -15.80 -11.45
C ALA A 280 35.41 -14.75 -12.35
N GLN A 281 36.58 -14.23 -11.98
CA GLN A 281 37.30 -13.20 -12.76
C GLN A 281 37.99 -13.80 -14.03
N PRO A 282 38.16 -13.06 -15.13
CA PRO A 282 38.80 -13.54 -16.33
C PRO A 282 40.14 -14.17 -16.04
N GLY A 283 40.36 -15.40 -16.58
CA GLY A 283 41.59 -16.16 -16.36
C GLY A 283 41.67 -16.93 -15.04
N THR A 284 40.62 -16.87 -14.20
CA THR A 284 40.47 -17.75 -13.02
C THR A 284 39.58 -18.97 -13.33
N PRO A 285 39.74 -20.10 -12.62
CA PRO A 285 38.89 -21.28 -12.82
C PRO A 285 37.40 -20.93 -12.74
N GLY A 286 36.63 -21.44 -13.71
CA GLY A 286 35.17 -21.18 -13.84
C GLY A 286 34.84 -19.96 -14.71
N SER A 287 35.79 -19.09 -15.04
CA SER A 287 35.53 -17.94 -15.92
C SER A 287 35.19 -18.35 -17.37
N GLU A 288 35.64 -19.53 -17.81
CA GLU A 288 35.32 -20.15 -19.08
C GLU A 288 33.85 -20.59 -19.20
N ASN A 289 33.18 -20.76 -18.09
CA ASN A 289 31.77 -21.17 -18.03
C ASN A 289 30.79 -20.00 -17.98
N ILE A 290 31.29 -18.76 -18.18
CA ILE A 290 30.47 -17.56 -18.17
C ILE A 290 30.23 -17.11 -19.61
N THR A 291 29.00 -17.23 -20.07
CA THR A 291 28.58 -16.79 -21.40
C THR A 291 28.07 -15.34 -21.34
N ASN A 292 28.50 -14.50 -22.29
CA ASN A 292 28.15 -13.09 -22.37
C ASN A 292 28.39 -12.34 -21.05
N ARG A 293 29.62 -12.48 -20.56
CA ARG A 293 30.05 -11.90 -19.28
C ARG A 293 29.78 -10.39 -19.18
N PRO A 294 29.22 -9.88 -18.08
CA PRO A 294 29.13 -8.44 -17.81
C PRO A 294 30.52 -7.76 -17.94
N LYS A 295 30.57 -6.62 -18.62
CA LYS A 295 31.81 -5.83 -18.79
C LYS A 295 32.27 -5.27 -17.43
N PRO A 296 33.52 -4.86 -17.27
CA PRO A 296 34.01 -4.33 -15.99
C PRO A 296 33.17 -3.21 -15.38
N THR A 297 32.60 -2.36 -16.23
CA THR A 297 31.76 -1.22 -15.79
C THR A 297 30.28 -1.56 -15.61
N ASP A 298 29.83 -2.71 -16.12
CA ASP A 298 28.43 -3.12 -16.06
C ASP A 298 28.08 -3.59 -14.65
N LEU A 299 26.86 -3.32 -14.24
CA LEU A 299 26.30 -3.83 -12.98
C LEU A 299 25.60 -5.16 -13.22
N TYR A 300 25.73 -6.08 -12.28
CA TYR A 300 24.97 -7.32 -12.26
C TYR A 300 24.62 -7.72 -10.83
N GLN A 301 23.63 -8.61 -10.70
CA GLN A 301 23.19 -9.18 -9.44
C GLN A 301 22.97 -10.68 -9.58
N VAL A 302 23.13 -11.43 -8.51
CA VAL A 302 22.87 -12.86 -8.47
C VAL A 302 21.64 -13.19 -7.60
N PRO A 303 20.84 -14.23 -7.94
CA PRO A 303 19.66 -14.57 -7.16
C PRO A 303 20.07 -15.13 -5.79
N GLN A 304 19.34 -14.78 -4.72
CA GLN A 304 19.57 -15.42 -3.41
C GLN A 304 18.90 -16.78 -3.30
N ASN A 305 17.75 -16.94 -3.90
CA ASN A 305 16.99 -18.18 -3.92
C ASN A 305 16.05 -18.21 -5.13
N MET A 306 15.43 -19.34 -5.37
CA MET A 306 14.23 -19.49 -6.19
C MET A 306 13.15 -20.13 -5.34
N ASN A 307 11.97 -19.53 -5.28
CA ASN A 307 10.85 -19.98 -4.47
C ASN A 307 9.55 -20.03 -5.27
N TYR A 308 8.76 -21.10 -5.06
CA TYR A 308 7.40 -21.24 -5.55
C TYR A 308 6.48 -21.45 -4.36
N ALA A 309 5.46 -20.60 -4.21
CA ALA A 309 4.54 -20.65 -3.09
C ALA A 309 3.09 -20.69 -3.57
N MET A 310 2.30 -21.59 -3.02
CA MET A 310 0.85 -21.68 -3.19
C MET A 310 0.16 -21.19 -1.93
N ASN A 311 -0.70 -20.18 -2.07
CA ASN A 311 -1.37 -19.49 -0.97
C ASN A 311 -2.87 -19.67 -1.07
N GLY A 312 -3.49 -20.28 -0.06
CA GLY A 312 -4.94 -20.41 0.08
C GLY A 312 -5.45 -19.51 1.18
N ILE A 313 -6.48 -18.74 0.87
CA ILE A 313 -7.00 -17.69 1.75
C ILE A 313 -8.49 -17.86 1.93
N GLN A 314 -8.95 -17.73 3.17
CA GLN A 314 -10.34 -17.49 3.51
C GLN A 314 -10.47 -16.10 4.11
N ARG A 315 -11.33 -15.28 3.53
CA ARG A 315 -11.67 -13.97 4.04
C ARG A 315 -13.12 -13.94 4.48
N GLN A 316 -13.35 -13.42 5.68
CA GLN A 316 -14.70 -13.14 6.19
C GLN A 316 -14.77 -11.66 6.56
N ARG A 317 -15.74 -10.95 5.99
CA ARG A 317 -15.96 -9.52 6.23
C ARG A 317 -17.37 -9.28 6.75
N THR A 318 -17.47 -8.54 7.85
CA THR A 318 -18.74 -8.09 8.44
C THR A 318 -18.72 -6.58 8.54
N ASN A 319 -19.76 -5.92 8.01
CA ASN A 319 -19.90 -4.48 8.07
C ASN A 319 -21.29 -4.11 8.60
N GLY A 320 -21.35 -2.98 9.32
CA GLY A 320 -22.58 -2.39 9.80
C GLY A 320 -22.49 -0.88 9.89
N GLN A 321 -23.55 -0.19 9.51
CA GLN A 321 -23.67 1.26 9.64
C GLN A 321 -25.04 1.62 10.19
N LEU A 322 -25.07 2.55 11.13
CA LEU A 322 -26.27 3.15 11.69
C LEU A 322 -26.16 4.67 11.56
N THR A 323 -27.18 5.30 11.00
CA THR A 323 -27.31 6.76 10.97
C THR A 323 -28.67 7.15 11.54
N LEU A 324 -28.65 7.96 12.59
CA LEU A 324 -29.83 8.57 13.19
C LEU A 324 -29.79 10.06 12.93
N GLN A 325 -30.87 10.62 12.39
CA GLN A 325 -31.01 12.04 12.17
C GLN A 325 -32.22 12.57 12.90
N TYR A 326 -32.08 13.74 13.52
CA TYR A 326 -33.17 14.44 14.17
C TYR A 326 -33.14 15.92 13.81
N ALA A 327 -34.25 16.40 13.22
CA ALA A 327 -34.46 17.79 12.85
C ALA A 327 -35.60 18.38 13.70
N PRO A 328 -35.32 18.86 14.94
CA PRO A 328 -36.36 19.46 15.81
C PRO A 328 -37.02 20.67 15.17
N SER A 329 -36.32 21.34 14.28
CA SER A 329 -36.81 22.47 13.50
C SER A 329 -36.17 22.46 12.07
N LYS A 330 -36.68 23.29 11.17
CA LYS A 330 -36.07 23.52 9.86
C LYS A 330 -34.64 24.16 9.94
N ALA A 331 -34.32 24.71 11.10
CA ALA A 331 -33.05 25.38 11.33
C ALA A 331 -31.95 24.47 11.89
N LEU A 332 -32.30 23.40 12.60
CA LEU A 332 -31.34 22.51 13.26
C LEU A 332 -31.53 21.06 12.81
N THR A 333 -30.44 20.44 12.37
CA THR A 333 -30.39 19.00 12.10
C THR A 333 -29.22 18.39 12.88
N THR A 334 -29.48 17.38 13.66
CA THR A 334 -28.45 16.57 14.34
C THR A 334 -28.36 15.20 13.71
N THR A 335 -27.13 14.69 13.65
CA THR A 335 -26.84 13.35 13.11
C THR A 335 -25.94 12.63 14.09
N LEU A 336 -26.32 11.42 14.47
CA LEU A 336 -25.47 10.45 15.15
C LEU A 336 -25.23 9.29 14.19
N ASP A 337 -23.99 8.96 13.92
CA ASP A 337 -23.65 7.85 13.04
C ASP A 337 -22.58 6.94 13.66
N TYR A 338 -22.75 5.64 13.42
CA TYR A 338 -21.82 4.60 13.85
C TYR A 338 -21.50 3.69 12.67
N THR A 339 -20.23 3.47 12.42
CA THR A 339 -19.75 2.53 11.39
C THR A 339 -18.86 1.49 12.04
N TYR A 340 -19.15 0.23 11.77
CA TYR A 340 -18.37 -0.94 12.17
C TYR A 340 -17.92 -1.73 10.96
N SER A 341 -16.68 -2.20 10.98
CA SER A 341 -16.17 -3.13 9.98
C SER A 341 -15.20 -4.11 10.63
N GLN A 342 -15.34 -5.39 10.30
CA GLN A 342 -14.42 -6.45 10.67
C GLN A 342 -13.99 -7.22 9.42
N ASN A 343 -12.70 -7.47 9.26
CA ASN A 343 -12.13 -8.27 8.19
C ASN A 343 -11.20 -9.32 8.83
N LYS A 344 -11.57 -10.60 8.70
CA LYS A 344 -10.76 -11.75 9.11
C LYS A 344 -10.14 -12.39 7.89
N ILE A 345 -8.85 -12.63 7.94
CA ILE A 345 -8.08 -13.25 6.86
C ILE A 345 -7.33 -14.43 7.45
N GLN A 346 -7.66 -15.64 7.00
CA GLN A 346 -6.92 -16.86 7.31
C GLN A 346 -6.13 -17.28 6.09
N THR A 347 -4.85 -17.60 6.29
CA THR A 347 -3.93 -17.97 5.21
C THR A 347 -3.29 -19.31 5.51
N ARG A 348 -3.32 -20.23 4.54
CA ARG A 348 -2.44 -21.39 4.45
C ARG A 348 -1.51 -21.22 3.27
N ARG A 349 -0.27 -21.62 3.46
CA ARG A 349 0.75 -21.60 2.40
C ARG A 349 1.55 -22.88 2.43
N GLN A 350 1.92 -23.35 1.25
CA GLN A 350 2.99 -24.33 1.04
C GLN A 350 3.96 -23.78 0.00
N ASP A 351 5.24 -24.00 0.20
CA ASP A 351 6.25 -23.50 -0.73
C ASP A 351 7.37 -24.51 -0.96
N LEU A 352 8.05 -24.34 -2.09
CA LEU A 352 9.26 -25.06 -2.49
C LEU A 352 10.33 -24.01 -2.77
N SER A 353 11.52 -24.14 -2.18
CA SER A 353 12.61 -23.22 -2.46
C SER A 353 13.98 -23.91 -2.51
N ALA A 354 14.88 -23.29 -3.30
CA ALA A 354 16.29 -23.62 -3.36
C ALA A 354 17.11 -22.34 -3.16
N TRP A 355 17.98 -22.34 -2.15
CA TRP A 355 18.86 -21.23 -1.83
C TRP A 355 20.22 -21.39 -2.51
N PHE A 356 20.83 -20.30 -2.94
CA PHE A 356 22.16 -20.28 -3.54
C PHE A 356 23.24 -19.90 -2.53
N ASN A 357 24.43 -20.45 -2.75
CA ASN A 357 25.61 -20.22 -1.89
C ASN A 357 26.53 -19.11 -2.45
N PHE A 358 26.13 -18.51 -3.58
CA PHE A 358 26.84 -17.45 -4.28
C PHE A 358 28.21 -17.89 -4.82
N GLY A 359 28.28 -19.11 -5.34
CA GLY A 359 29.44 -19.66 -6.05
C GLY A 359 29.05 -20.24 -7.41
N PRO A 360 28.68 -19.39 -8.40
CA PRO A 360 28.20 -19.88 -9.67
C PRO A 360 29.27 -20.72 -10.40
N SER A 361 28.90 -21.93 -10.76
CA SER A 361 29.73 -22.83 -11.59
C SER A 361 29.64 -22.51 -13.09
N SER A 362 28.49 -21.96 -13.51
CA SER A 362 28.27 -21.42 -14.84
C SER A 362 27.15 -20.38 -14.84
N SER A 363 27.18 -19.46 -15.80
CA SER A 363 26.14 -18.46 -15.95
C SER A 363 26.10 -17.85 -17.35
N THR A 364 24.91 -17.38 -17.74
CA THR A 364 24.68 -16.69 -19.01
C THR A 364 23.96 -15.37 -18.71
N TRP A 365 24.40 -14.27 -19.34
CA TRP A 365 23.94 -12.93 -19.00
C TRP A 365 23.32 -12.19 -20.18
N THR A 366 22.49 -11.18 -19.89
CA THR A 366 21.98 -10.21 -20.86
C THR A 366 23.06 -9.17 -21.19
N ASP A 367 22.92 -8.52 -22.35
CA ASP A 367 23.71 -7.33 -22.69
C ASP A 367 23.24 -6.10 -21.91
N GLY A 368 24.11 -5.08 -21.88
CA GLY A 368 23.79 -3.74 -21.39
C GLY A 368 24.45 -3.39 -20.06
N PRO A 369 24.35 -2.11 -19.63
CA PRO A 369 25.04 -1.59 -18.43
C PRO A 369 24.50 -2.15 -17.11
N VAL A 370 23.34 -2.84 -17.14
CA VAL A 370 22.75 -3.60 -16.04
C VAL A 370 22.42 -4.98 -16.57
N ALA A 371 23.33 -5.92 -16.39
CA ALA A 371 23.18 -7.29 -16.85
C ALA A 371 22.35 -8.11 -15.85
N ALA A 372 21.48 -8.94 -16.40
CA ALA A 372 20.73 -9.94 -15.63
C ALA A 372 21.15 -11.34 -16.02
N PRO A 373 21.14 -12.32 -15.10
CA PRO A 373 21.37 -13.70 -15.49
C PRO A 373 20.17 -14.22 -16.31
N LEU A 374 20.45 -14.80 -17.46
CA LEU A 374 19.50 -15.63 -18.20
C LEU A 374 19.48 -17.03 -17.62
N VAL A 375 20.66 -17.57 -17.30
CA VAL A 375 20.81 -18.84 -16.59
C VAL A 375 21.85 -18.65 -15.48
N TYR A 376 21.55 -19.15 -14.30
CA TYR A 376 22.45 -19.13 -13.15
C TYR A 376 22.53 -20.55 -12.56
N THR A 377 23.73 -21.13 -12.44
CA THR A 377 23.93 -22.51 -12.02
C THR A 377 24.99 -22.61 -10.93
N GLU A 378 24.72 -23.42 -9.91
CA GLU A 378 25.69 -23.80 -8.88
C GLU A 378 25.80 -25.32 -8.78
N ILE A 379 27.03 -25.84 -8.56
CA ILE A 379 27.24 -27.22 -8.12
C ILE A 379 27.16 -27.20 -6.60
N ILE A 380 26.12 -27.85 -6.10
CA ILE A 380 25.76 -27.83 -4.67
C ILE A 380 26.30 -29.10 -3.99
N ASN A 381 26.85 -28.95 -2.78
CA ASN A 381 27.16 -30.08 -1.93
C ASN A 381 25.88 -30.50 -1.17
N PRO A 382 25.29 -31.67 -1.46
CA PRO A 382 24.03 -32.07 -0.84
C PRO A 382 24.12 -32.24 0.68
N ALA A 383 25.32 -32.44 1.26
CA ALA A 383 25.48 -32.53 2.70
C ALA A 383 25.21 -31.23 3.46
N ASN A 384 25.33 -30.06 2.77
CA ASN A 384 25.25 -28.75 3.39
C ASN A 384 24.11 -27.87 2.83
N SER A 385 23.43 -28.32 1.79
CA SER A 385 22.40 -27.51 1.13
C SER A 385 21.17 -28.36 0.79
N ASP A 386 20.03 -27.85 1.18
CA ASP A 386 18.76 -28.52 1.11
C ASP A 386 17.90 -28.08 -0.09
N ILE A 387 16.89 -28.87 -0.36
CA ILE A 387 15.66 -28.42 -1.00
C ILE A 387 14.73 -28.11 0.16
N ALA A 388 14.38 -26.85 0.33
CA ALA A 388 13.51 -26.40 1.40
C ALA A 388 12.05 -26.41 0.94
N MET A 389 11.17 -26.89 1.81
CA MET A 389 9.72 -26.79 1.65
C MET A 389 9.15 -26.17 2.91
N GLY A 390 8.39 -25.11 2.75
CA GLY A 390 7.78 -24.39 3.84
C GLY A 390 6.27 -24.62 3.90
N GLY A 391 5.72 -24.53 5.11
CA GLY A 391 4.28 -24.46 5.33
C GLY A 391 3.93 -23.37 6.32
N ALA A 392 2.77 -22.76 6.18
CA ALA A 392 2.25 -21.76 7.09
C ALA A 392 0.74 -21.94 7.32
N ASP A 393 0.27 -21.62 8.52
CA ASP A 393 -1.17 -21.46 8.85
C ASP A 393 -1.32 -20.37 9.90
N PHE A 394 -1.85 -19.22 9.50
CA PHE A 394 -2.03 -18.07 10.39
C PHE A 394 -3.30 -17.30 10.05
N ALA A 395 -3.74 -16.46 10.97
CA ALA A 395 -4.88 -15.60 10.74
C ALA A 395 -4.72 -14.23 11.38
N THR A 396 -5.33 -13.24 10.72
CA THR A 396 -5.38 -11.85 11.19
C THR A 396 -6.82 -11.35 11.21
N ARG A 397 -7.09 -10.44 12.15
CA ARG A 397 -8.37 -9.76 12.27
C ARG A 397 -8.15 -8.26 12.34
N THR A 398 -8.81 -7.54 11.44
CA THR A 398 -8.85 -6.08 11.41
C THR A 398 -10.25 -5.62 11.80
N GLU A 399 -10.35 -4.70 12.75
CA GLU A 399 -11.61 -4.11 13.22
C GLU A 399 -11.53 -2.59 13.14
N ASN A 400 -12.55 -1.97 12.53
CA ASN A 400 -12.69 -0.52 12.48
C ASN A 400 -14.02 -0.10 13.12
N ASN A 401 -13.95 0.93 13.95
CA ASN A 401 -15.11 1.51 14.62
C ASN A 401 -15.04 3.03 14.45
N SER A 402 -16.14 3.65 14.08
CA SER A 402 -16.27 5.11 14.00
C SER A 402 -17.60 5.55 14.56
N LEU A 403 -17.57 6.30 15.65
CA LEU A 403 -18.76 6.94 16.23
C LEU A 403 -18.63 8.45 16.03
N GLY A 404 -19.63 9.05 15.41
CA GLY A 404 -19.64 10.47 15.10
C GLY A 404 -20.95 11.16 15.44
N PHE A 405 -20.83 12.41 15.87
CA PHE A 405 -21.95 13.31 16.10
C PHE A 405 -21.75 14.58 15.29
N ASN A 406 -22.81 15.02 14.61
CA ASN A 406 -22.83 16.24 13.83
C ASN A 406 -24.08 17.05 14.18
N ALA A 407 -23.96 18.36 14.29
CA ALA A 407 -25.07 19.29 14.47
C ALA A 407 -24.90 20.44 13.48
N ALA A 408 -25.81 20.53 12.51
CA ALA A 408 -25.86 21.58 11.50
C ALA A 408 -27.00 22.55 11.83
N TRP A 409 -26.63 23.83 12.07
CA TRP A 409 -27.56 24.86 12.50
C TRP A 409 -27.56 26.04 11.52
N LYS A 410 -28.73 26.32 10.95
CA LYS A 410 -29.03 27.56 10.22
C LYS A 410 -29.46 28.63 11.23
N VAL A 411 -28.52 29.47 11.66
CA VAL A 411 -28.81 30.52 12.66
C VAL A 411 -29.84 31.51 12.10
N ASN A 412 -29.65 31.89 10.85
CA ASN A 412 -30.60 32.71 10.06
C ASN A 412 -30.39 32.45 8.57
N SER A 413 -30.89 33.31 7.68
CA SER A 413 -30.71 33.21 6.21
C SER A 413 -29.23 33.21 5.77
N ASP A 414 -28.39 33.94 6.53
CA ASP A 414 -27.03 34.29 6.12
C ASP A 414 -25.97 33.51 6.88
N ILE A 415 -26.26 32.99 8.08
CA ILE A 415 -25.30 32.32 8.94
C ILE A 415 -25.68 30.86 9.15
N ARG A 416 -24.74 29.98 8.85
CA ARG A 416 -24.81 28.56 9.18
C ARG A 416 -23.61 28.19 10.03
N LEU A 417 -23.85 27.34 11.03
CA LEU A 417 -22.82 26.78 11.90
C LEU A 417 -22.95 25.26 11.92
N GLU A 418 -21.83 24.59 12.02
CA GLU A 418 -21.75 23.15 12.11
C GLU A 418 -20.75 22.76 13.19
N LEU A 419 -21.14 21.83 14.05
CA LEU A 419 -20.27 21.18 15.03
C LEU A 419 -20.19 19.71 14.66
N ASP A 420 -18.99 19.18 14.57
CA ASP A 420 -18.74 17.77 14.34
C ASP A 420 -17.74 17.22 15.35
N ALA A 421 -18.03 16.07 15.93
CA ALA A 421 -17.15 15.38 16.86
C ALA A 421 -17.17 13.90 16.59
N HIS A 422 -15.98 13.24 16.57
CA HIS A 422 -15.92 11.81 16.38
C HIS A 422 -14.76 11.17 17.14
N ARG A 423 -14.93 9.87 17.36
CA ARG A 423 -13.87 8.97 17.75
C ARG A 423 -13.88 7.74 16.85
N SER A 424 -12.75 7.48 16.22
CA SER A 424 -12.59 6.35 15.30
C SER A 424 -11.37 5.53 15.71
N THR A 425 -11.47 4.20 15.61
CA THR A 425 -10.39 3.26 15.90
C THR A 425 -10.24 2.27 14.76
N ALA A 426 -9.02 1.89 14.45
CA ALA A 426 -8.67 0.77 13.59
C ALA A 426 -7.66 -0.11 14.32
N GLU A 427 -7.94 -1.40 14.44
CA GLU A 427 -7.10 -2.37 15.15
C GLU A 427 -6.91 -3.62 14.32
N SER A 428 -5.66 -4.04 14.14
CA SER A 428 -5.31 -5.30 13.49
C SER A 428 -4.44 -6.14 14.42
N LYS A 429 -4.78 -7.42 14.55
CA LYS A 429 -4.15 -8.36 15.48
C LYS A 429 -4.22 -9.81 14.99
N PRO A 430 -3.45 -10.74 15.59
CA PRO A 430 -3.60 -12.16 15.31
C PRO A 430 -5.01 -12.67 15.63
N ASP A 431 -5.52 -13.61 14.80
CA ASP A 431 -6.79 -14.33 15.00
C ASP A 431 -6.57 -15.86 14.93
N SER A 432 -5.34 -16.29 15.14
CA SER A 432 -4.91 -17.69 15.20
C SER A 432 -4.01 -17.92 16.41
N PRO A 433 -4.04 -19.11 17.05
CA PRO A 433 -3.07 -19.48 18.07
C PRO A 433 -1.63 -19.56 17.52
N PHE A 434 -1.48 -19.62 16.19
CA PHE A 434 -0.19 -19.69 15.52
C PHE A 434 0.36 -18.32 15.08
N GLY A 435 -0.27 -17.22 15.52
CA GLY A 435 0.17 -15.86 15.29
C GLY A 435 -0.45 -15.17 14.08
N SER A 436 0.10 -13.99 13.77
CA SER A 436 -0.28 -13.17 12.60
C SER A 436 0.47 -13.53 11.33
N SER A 437 1.59 -14.23 11.47
CA SER A 437 2.42 -14.80 10.40
C SER A 437 3.26 -15.94 10.97
N ASN A 438 3.53 -16.94 10.16
CA ASN A 438 4.45 -18.00 10.53
C ASN A 438 5.03 -18.72 9.32
N THR A 439 6.05 -19.55 9.57
CA THR A 439 6.59 -20.54 8.64
C THR A 439 7.17 -21.69 9.45
N LEU A 440 6.83 -22.91 9.06
CA LEU A 440 7.49 -24.13 9.47
C LEU A 440 8.28 -24.64 8.26
N GLY A 441 9.60 -24.67 8.34
CA GLY A 441 10.46 -25.12 7.25
C GLY A 441 10.76 -26.61 7.36
N THR A 442 10.77 -27.31 6.22
CA THR A 442 11.31 -28.66 6.09
C THR A 442 12.47 -28.66 5.11
N ALA A 443 13.33 -29.66 5.20
CA ALA A 443 14.51 -29.79 4.38
C ALA A 443 14.71 -31.22 3.91
N SER A 444 15.17 -31.38 2.66
CA SER A 444 15.77 -32.60 2.13
C SER A 444 17.17 -32.31 1.64
N PHE A 445 18.16 -32.97 2.22
CA PHE A 445 19.56 -32.82 1.85
C PHE A 445 19.91 -33.78 0.71
N SER A 446 19.40 -33.50 -0.48
CA SER A 446 19.55 -34.34 -1.67
C SER A 446 19.85 -33.52 -2.94
N ARG A 447 20.05 -32.21 -2.81
CA ARG A 447 20.21 -31.28 -3.92
C ARG A 447 21.62 -31.36 -4.51
N GLY A 448 21.66 -31.67 -5.82
CA GLY A 448 22.90 -31.62 -6.62
C GLY A 448 23.02 -30.30 -7.40
N THR A 449 23.48 -30.36 -8.67
CA THR A 449 23.59 -29.18 -9.52
C THR A 449 22.25 -28.47 -9.64
N THR A 450 22.21 -27.22 -9.28
CA THR A 450 21.00 -26.39 -9.22
C THR A 450 21.13 -25.21 -10.17
N SER A 451 20.14 -25.04 -11.05
CA SER A 451 20.10 -23.99 -12.04
C SER A 451 18.75 -23.28 -12.04
N VAL A 452 18.75 -21.97 -12.31
CA VAL A 452 17.52 -21.23 -12.64
C VAL A 452 17.68 -20.58 -14.00
N ASP A 453 16.69 -20.76 -14.86
CA ASP A 453 16.54 -20.11 -16.14
C ASP A 453 15.50 -18.98 -16.02
N PHE A 454 15.93 -17.74 -16.20
CA PHE A 454 15.12 -16.52 -16.17
C PHE A 454 14.72 -16.03 -17.56
N SER A 455 14.97 -16.80 -18.61
CA SER A 455 14.64 -16.41 -19.99
C SER A 455 13.15 -16.48 -20.30
N GLN A 456 12.39 -17.25 -19.52
CA GLN A 456 10.94 -17.42 -19.64
C GLN A 456 10.19 -16.57 -18.60
N ASP A 457 8.88 -16.49 -18.73
CA ASP A 457 8.07 -15.71 -17.81
C ASP A 457 7.98 -16.34 -16.42
N LEU A 458 7.82 -17.67 -16.35
CA LEU A 458 8.06 -18.43 -15.12
C LEU A 458 9.56 -18.71 -15.01
N PRO A 459 10.28 -18.22 -14.01
CA PRO A 459 11.65 -18.68 -13.76
C PRO A 459 11.67 -20.19 -13.53
N VAL A 460 12.53 -20.91 -14.24
CA VAL A 460 12.56 -22.38 -14.25
C VAL A 460 13.69 -22.89 -13.36
N LEU A 461 13.36 -23.37 -12.17
CA LEU A 461 14.28 -24.07 -11.29
C LEU A 461 14.53 -25.49 -11.79
N SER A 462 15.79 -25.87 -12.00
CA SER A 462 16.22 -27.21 -12.38
C SER A 462 17.19 -27.74 -11.33
N ILE A 463 17.01 -29.00 -10.90
CA ILE A 463 17.88 -29.68 -9.95
C ILE A 463 18.26 -31.04 -10.53
N GLN A 464 19.56 -31.29 -10.72
CA GLN A 464 20.10 -32.53 -11.21
C GLN A 464 20.79 -33.30 -10.10
N GLY A 465 20.74 -34.65 -10.18
CA GLY A 465 21.42 -35.54 -9.24
C GLY A 465 20.67 -35.82 -7.93
N ALA A 466 19.44 -35.29 -7.79
CA ALA A 466 18.61 -35.53 -6.62
C ALA A 466 17.65 -36.68 -6.83
N ASP A 467 17.78 -37.80 -6.10
CA ASP A 467 16.71 -38.77 -5.96
C ASP A 467 15.67 -38.30 -4.94
N PHE A 468 14.90 -37.32 -5.34
CA PHE A 468 13.98 -36.61 -4.45
C PHE A 468 12.74 -37.44 -4.09
N GLN A 469 12.39 -38.45 -4.88
CA GLN A 469 11.22 -39.29 -4.61
C GLN A 469 11.39 -40.15 -3.34
N ARG A 470 12.63 -40.35 -2.89
CA ARG A 470 12.97 -41.12 -1.69
C ARG A 470 13.70 -40.30 -0.64
N ALA A 471 13.90 -39.01 -0.91
CA ALA A 471 14.67 -38.15 0.00
C ALA A 471 13.90 -37.92 1.30
N PRO A 472 14.47 -38.28 2.43
CA PRO A 472 13.83 -38.10 3.71
C PRO A 472 13.71 -36.60 4.05
N GLN A 473 12.53 -36.20 4.53
CA GLN A 473 12.22 -34.83 4.94
C GLN A 473 12.41 -34.69 6.46
N GLN A 474 12.95 -33.55 6.89
CA GLN A 474 13.05 -33.20 8.30
C GLN A 474 12.64 -31.74 8.53
N VAL A 475 12.09 -31.43 9.70
CA VAL A 475 11.83 -30.03 10.08
C VAL A 475 13.14 -29.37 10.47
N ASN A 476 13.52 -28.30 9.75
CA ASN A 476 14.79 -27.59 9.96
C ASN A 476 14.66 -26.20 10.56
N GLY A 477 13.50 -25.61 10.58
CA GLY A 477 13.32 -24.27 11.12
C GLY A 477 11.88 -23.89 11.38
N SER A 478 11.69 -22.85 12.16
CA SER A 478 10.38 -22.25 12.38
C SER A 478 10.51 -20.75 12.67
N VAL A 479 9.54 -19.99 12.20
CA VAL A 479 9.36 -18.57 12.55
C VAL A 479 7.90 -18.35 12.88
N PHE A 480 7.62 -17.73 14.02
CA PHE A 480 6.27 -17.35 14.44
C PHE A 480 6.26 -15.87 14.82
N GLU A 481 5.35 -15.12 14.27
CA GLU A 481 5.21 -13.70 14.53
C GLU A 481 3.83 -13.37 15.13
N ASN A 482 3.83 -12.59 16.20
CA ASN A 482 2.67 -11.83 16.62
C ASN A 482 2.88 -10.36 16.29
N ALA A 483 1.99 -9.80 15.48
CA ALA A 483 1.98 -8.40 15.11
C ALA A 483 0.67 -7.73 15.53
N TYR A 484 0.77 -6.47 15.92
CA TYR A 484 -0.33 -5.66 16.40
C TYR A 484 -0.20 -4.23 15.88
N VAL A 485 -1.26 -3.71 15.28
CA VAL A 485 -1.33 -2.29 14.91
C VAL A 485 -2.66 -1.74 15.39
N LYS A 486 -2.62 -0.59 16.06
CA LYS A 486 -3.81 0.15 16.45
C LYS A 486 -3.64 1.64 16.17
N SER A 487 -4.60 2.22 15.49
CA SER A 487 -4.74 3.66 15.35
C SER A 487 -6.05 4.15 15.98
N GLU A 488 -5.99 5.31 16.62
CA GLU A 488 -7.15 5.97 17.23
C GLU A 488 -7.12 7.43 16.85
N ILE A 489 -8.25 7.97 16.38
CA ILE A 489 -8.43 9.39 16.07
C ILE A 489 -9.63 9.92 16.85
N SER A 490 -9.40 10.97 17.61
CA SER A 490 -10.45 11.77 18.25
C SER A 490 -10.37 13.18 17.69
N GLN A 491 -11.46 13.68 17.12
CA GLN A 491 -11.49 14.98 16.47
C GLN A 491 -12.76 15.73 16.87
N VAL A 492 -12.61 17.02 17.09
CA VAL A 492 -13.70 17.98 17.21
C VAL A 492 -13.43 19.11 16.24
N GLN A 493 -14.41 19.44 15.42
CA GLN A 493 -14.31 20.52 14.44
C GLN A 493 -15.58 21.35 14.39
N THR A 494 -15.41 22.62 14.07
CA THR A 494 -16.50 23.54 13.81
C THR A 494 -16.31 24.17 12.46
N HIS A 495 -17.39 24.33 11.74
CA HIS A 495 -17.44 25.04 10.47
C HIS A 495 -18.53 26.10 10.53
N GLY A 496 -18.25 27.24 9.96
CA GLY A 496 -19.24 28.29 9.81
C GLY A 496 -19.21 28.86 8.40
N SER A 497 -20.37 29.33 7.93
CA SER A 497 -20.45 30.13 6.73
C SER A 497 -21.32 31.36 7.02
N TRP A 498 -20.91 32.50 6.48
CA TRP A 498 -21.59 33.76 6.58
C TRP A 498 -21.72 34.38 5.18
N LYS A 499 -22.95 34.46 4.69
CA LYS A 499 -23.27 35.17 3.47
C LYS A 499 -23.22 36.70 3.75
N MET A 500 -22.09 37.29 3.41
CA MET A 500 -21.83 38.71 3.70
C MET A 500 -22.55 39.65 2.73
N MET A 501 -22.66 39.20 1.45
CA MET A 501 -23.33 39.89 0.35
C MET A 501 -24.02 38.82 -0.50
N GLU A 502 -24.87 39.25 -1.44
CA GLU A 502 -25.63 38.32 -2.29
C GLU A 502 -24.71 37.31 -3.04
N ALA A 503 -23.59 37.83 -3.53
CA ALA A 503 -22.60 37.05 -4.30
C ALA A 503 -21.37 36.61 -3.46
N SER A 504 -21.33 36.85 -2.14
CA SER A 504 -20.11 36.58 -1.36
C SER A 504 -20.38 35.89 -0.04
N GLU A 505 -19.58 34.86 0.25
CA GLU A 505 -19.66 34.04 1.46
C GLU A 505 -18.27 33.92 2.14
N LEU A 506 -18.22 34.17 3.42
CA LEU A 506 -17.06 33.86 4.26
C LEU A 506 -17.27 32.52 4.95
N LYS A 507 -16.37 31.57 4.72
CA LYS A 507 -16.29 30.31 5.45
C LYS A 507 -15.17 30.34 6.48
N PHE A 508 -15.39 29.78 7.64
CA PHE A 508 -14.42 29.73 8.72
C PHE A 508 -14.58 28.46 9.54
N GLY A 509 -13.52 28.06 10.24
CA GLY A 509 -13.60 26.89 11.10
C GLY A 509 -12.37 26.66 11.95
N LEU A 510 -12.58 25.86 12.98
CA LEU A 510 -11.59 25.42 13.95
C LEU A 510 -11.64 23.90 14.05
N ALA A 511 -10.47 23.26 14.21
CA ALA A 511 -10.43 21.84 14.48
C ALA A 511 -9.31 21.48 15.47
N THR A 512 -9.57 20.48 16.29
CA THR A 512 -8.56 19.79 17.09
C THR A 512 -8.62 18.30 16.83
N THR A 513 -7.45 17.69 16.61
CA THR A 513 -7.32 16.25 16.31
C THR A 513 -6.26 15.65 17.21
N ASP A 514 -6.57 14.55 17.88
CA ASP A 514 -5.65 13.70 18.65
C ASP A 514 -5.56 12.35 17.95
N ALA A 515 -4.47 12.13 17.23
CA ALA A 515 -4.21 10.87 16.50
C ALA A 515 -3.13 10.08 17.23
N LYS A 516 -3.42 8.79 17.48
CA LYS A 516 -2.50 7.85 18.13
C LYS A 516 -2.30 6.65 17.23
N ASN A 517 -1.07 6.19 17.15
CA ASN A 517 -0.71 4.95 16.47
C ASN A 517 0.16 4.09 17.41
N ARG A 518 -0.11 2.80 17.46
CA ARG A 518 0.73 1.81 18.09
C ARG A 518 1.02 0.70 17.10
N SER A 519 2.29 0.38 16.91
CA SER A 519 2.78 -0.77 16.15
C SER A 519 3.67 -1.61 17.04
N ALA A 520 3.30 -2.86 17.23
CA ALA A 520 4.06 -3.77 18.11
C ALA A 520 4.17 -5.14 17.44
N PHE A 521 5.29 -5.83 17.69
CA PHE A 521 5.46 -7.20 17.21
C PHE A 521 6.48 -7.96 18.04
N SER A 522 6.43 -9.26 17.92
CA SER A 522 7.45 -10.18 18.41
C SER A 522 7.65 -11.31 17.42
N VAL A 523 8.89 -11.76 17.31
CA VAL A 523 9.27 -12.92 16.49
C VAL A 523 9.84 -13.97 17.42
N GLN A 524 9.37 -15.21 17.28
CA GLN A 524 9.98 -16.41 17.81
C GLN A 524 10.55 -17.17 16.64
N GLN A 525 11.86 -17.28 16.61
CA GLN A 525 12.59 -18.05 15.61
C GLN A 525 13.31 -19.19 16.28
N ARG A 526 13.19 -20.36 15.71
CA ARG A 526 14.05 -21.48 16.07
C ARG A 526 15.42 -21.24 15.44
N ASP A 527 16.43 -21.12 16.27
CA ASP A 527 17.81 -20.84 15.88
C ASP A 527 18.64 -22.12 15.72
N ASP A 528 18.04 -23.15 15.15
CA ASP A 528 18.79 -24.34 14.82
C ASP A 528 19.18 -24.28 13.36
N THR A 529 20.35 -23.96 13.20
CA THR A 529 21.15 -24.21 12.04
C THR A 529 20.70 -25.46 11.28
N TRP A 530 19.84 -25.28 10.27
CA TRP A 530 19.75 -26.16 9.11
C TRP A 530 19.68 -27.67 9.41
N GLY A 531 18.88 -28.08 10.38
CA GLY A 531 18.59 -29.47 10.67
C GLY A 531 19.51 -30.16 11.71
N GLY A 532 20.42 -29.42 12.38
CA GLY A 532 21.37 -30.01 13.29
C GLY A 532 20.81 -30.73 14.52
N ALA A 533 19.58 -30.41 14.93
CA ALA A 533 18.94 -31.00 16.12
C ALA A 533 17.93 -32.10 15.82
N THR A 534 17.55 -32.32 14.55
CA THR A 534 16.56 -33.34 14.13
C THR A 534 17.06 -34.15 12.95
N LYS A 535 16.52 -35.36 12.78
CA LYS A 535 16.86 -36.29 11.70
C LYS A 535 15.61 -36.60 10.93
N ALA A 536 15.76 -36.89 9.66
CA ALA A 536 14.64 -37.28 8.80
C ALA A 536 13.89 -38.53 9.31
N SER A 537 14.59 -39.44 10.03
CA SER A 537 13.96 -40.61 10.68
C SER A 537 12.97 -40.23 11.80
N ASP A 538 13.04 -39.01 12.31
CA ASP A 538 12.13 -38.53 13.36
C ASP A 538 10.75 -38.11 12.80
N TYR A 539 10.64 -38.01 11.48
CA TYR A 539 9.44 -37.57 10.76
C TYR A 539 8.92 -38.64 9.79
N PRO A 540 7.83 -39.34 10.12
CA PRO A 540 7.27 -40.38 9.26
C PRO A 540 6.85 -39.83 7.88
N ALA A 541 7.09 -40.56 6.80
CA ALA A 541 6.76 -40.19 5.44
C ALA A 541 5.26 -39.91 5.24
N SER A 542 4.39 -40.48 6.09
CA SER A 542 2.94 -40.25 6.05
C SER A 542 2.49 -38.82 6.38
N TYR A 543 3.37 -37.98 6.89
CA TYR A 543 3.09 -36.54 7.11
C TYR A 543 3.25 -35.70 5.85
N PHE A 544 3.84 -36.25 4.79
CA PHE A 544 4.19 -35.53 3.56
C PHE A 544 3.41 -36.05 2.36
N HIS A 545 2.77 -35.16 1.62
CA HIS A 545 1.95 -35.45 0.45
C HIS A 545 2.66 -34.95 -0.79
N GLN A 546 2.91 -35.82 -1.75
CA GLN A 546 3.60 -35.47 -3.00
C GLN A 546 2.68 -34.70 -3.94
N GLU A 547 3.19 -33.62 -4.51
CA GLU A 547 2.51 -32.74 -5.44
C GLU A 547 3.35 -32.47 -6.69
N SER A 548 2.68 -31.96 -7.74
CA SER A 548 3.26 -31.55 -9.00
C SER A 548 3.19 -30.03 -9.16
N LEU A 549 4.34 -29.36 -9.26
CA LEU A 549 4.44 -27.90 -9.24
C LEU A 549 3.80 -27.24 -10.48
N ARG A 550 4.05 -27.78 -11.69
CA ARG A 550 3.65 -27.17 -12.96
C ARG A 550 2.16 -26.94 -13.10
N GLN A 551 1.32 -27.78 -12.49
CA GLN A 551 -0.14 -27.65 -12.55
C GLN A 551 -0.64 -26.37 -11.87
N TYR A 552 0.13 -25.77 -10.96
CA TYR A 552 -0.25 -24.58 -10.20
C TYR A 552 0.18 -23.28 -10.88
N PHE A 553 0.93 -23.35 -11.99
CA PHE A 553 1.43 -22.23 -12.76
C PHE A 553 1.01 -22.29 -14.24
N ASP A 554 -0.07 -22.99 -14.54
CA ASP A 554 -0.52 -23.38 -15.88
C ASP A 554 -0.85 -22.22 -16.84
N ASN A 555 -1.02 -21.00 -16.32
CA ASN A 555 -1.24 -19.78 -17.10
C ASN A 555 0.05 -18.95 -17.31
N ILE A 556 1.22 -19.42 -16.83
CA ILE A 556 2.48 -18.71 -16.98
C ILE A 556 3.36 -19.44 -17.98
N ASP A 557 3.83 -18.74 -19.02
CA ASP A 557 4.71 -19.29 -20.04
C ASP A 557 6.01 -19.82 -19.39
N GLY A 558 6.36 -21.08 -19.70
CA GLY A 558 7.49 -21.79 -19.09
C GLY A 558 7.11 -22.84 -18.03
N HIS A 559 5.84 -22.92 -17.61
CA HIS A 559 5.38 -23.94 -16.66
C HIS A 559 5.55 -25.38 -17.17
N ASP A 560 5.47 -25.58 -18.48
CA ASP A 560 5.60 -26.88 -19.14
C ASP A 560 7.06 -27.25 -19.51
N ASN A 561 8.03 -26.36 -19.18
CA ASN A 561 9.44 -26.61 -19.44
C ASN A 561 9.88 -27.98 -18.83
N PRO A 562 10.46 -28.89 -19.62
CA PRO A 562 10.84 -30.23 -19.14
C PRO A 562 11.90 -30.20 -18.03
N ASN A 563 12.68 -29.13 -17.94
CA ASN A 563 13.70 -28.94 -16.92
C ASN A 563 13.15 -28.40 -15.59
N LEU A 564 11.88 -27.99 -15.53
CA LEU A 564 11.29 -27.51 -14.28
C LEU A 564 11.29 -28.64 -13.24
N PHE A 565 11.90 -28.36 -12.09
CA PHE A 565 11.84 -29.25 -10.93
C PHE A 565 10.40 -29.32 -10.42
N ASN A 566 9.72 -30.42 -10.77
CA ASN A 566 8.26 -30.48 -10.72
C ASN A 566 7.70 -31.13 -9.46
N THR A 567 8.50 -31.95 -8.76
CA THR A 567 8.04 -32.71 -7.58
C THR A 567 8.35 -31.96 -6.30
N PHE A 568 7.34 -31.77 -5.45
CA PHE A 568 7.52 -31.22 -4.11
C PHE A 568 6.54 -31.88 -3.12
N TYR A 569 6.68 -31.60 -1.83
CA TYR A 569 5.83 -32.17 -0.78
C TYR A 569 5.13 -31.07 -0.02
N THR A 570 3.85 -31.30 0.27
CA THR A 570 3.03 -30.51 1.19
C THR A 570 2.78 -31.28 2.47
N PHE A 571 2.27 -30.62 3.50
CA PHE A 571 1.97 -31.25 4.78
C PHE A 571 0.89 -30.48 5.54
N ASP A 572 0.16 -31.17 6.44
CA ASP A 572 -0.68 -30.49 7.42
C ASP A 572 0.18 -29.73 8.43
N PHE A 573 0.06 -28.39 8.39
CA PHE A 573 0.88 -27.51 9.22
C PHE A 573 0.74 -27.81 10.72
N ALA A 574 -0.50 -27.98 11.23
CA ALA A 574 -0.76 -28.15 12.64
C ALA A 574 -0.19 -29.48 13.17
N ALA A 575 -0.38 -30.55 12.40
CA ALA A 575 0.12 -31.89 12.74
C ALA A 575 1.65 -31.95 12.73
N LEU A 576 2.30 -31.44 11.67
CA LEU A 576 3.77 -31.45 11.58
C LEU A 576 4.42 -30.54 12.62
N ARG A 577 3.84 -29.34 12.87
CA ARG A 577 4.28 -28.44 13.95
C ARG A 577 4.24 -29.13 15.32
N GLN A 578 3.15 -29.86 15.62
CA GLN A 578 3.01 -30.57 16.88
C GLN A 578 4.06 -31.67 17.01
N LEU A 579 4.29 -32.45 15.98
CA LEU A 579 5.34 -33.46 15.93
C LEU A 579 6.73 -32.83 16.14
N ALA A 580 7.04 -31.74 15.47
CA ALA A 580 8.32 -31.02 15.61
C ALA A 580 8.56 -30.53 17.05
N ALA A 581 7.52 -30.01 17.69
CA ALA A 581 7.56 -29.61 19.10
C ALA A 581 7.88 -30.80 20.03
N GLN A 582 7.31 -31.98 19.76
CA GLN A 582 7.58 -33.22 20.50
C GLN A 582 8.99 -33.75 20.25
N VAL A 583 9.42 -33.81 18.98
CA VAL A 583 10.77 -34.28 18.59
C VAL A 583 11.87 -33.46 19.24
N THR A 584 11.70 -32.13 19.27
CA THR A 584 12.71 -31.23 19.86
C THR A 584 12.59 -31.07 21.36
N GLY A 585 11.46 -31.42 21.98
CA GLY A 585 11.17 -31.15 23.38
C GLY A 585 11.10 -29.66 23.73
N LYS A 586 10.90 -28.76 22.74
CA LYS A 586 10.91 -27.31 22.90
C LYS A 586 9.65 -26.69 22.25
N PRO A 587 8.48 -26.95 22.84
CA PRO A 587 7.21 -26.49 22.25
C PRO A 587 7.11 -24.97 22.11
N GLU A 588 7.82 -24.20 22.93
CA GLU A 588 7.86 -22.74 22.91
C GLU A 588 8.50 -22.17 21.63
N LEU A 589 9.35 -22.94 20.94
CA LEU A 589 9.95 -22.53 19.65
C LEU A 589 8.99 -22.69 18.47
N TYR A 590 7.87 -23.39 18.67
CA TYR A 590 6.84 -23.66 17.65
C TYR A 590 5.54 -22.92 17.95
N MET A 591 5.62 -21.83 18.68
CA MET A 591 4.50 -20.95 19.03
C MET A 591 4.97 -19.49 19.03
N PRO A 592 4.07 -18.53 18.74
CA PRO A 592 4.42 -17.12 18.84
C PRO A 592 4.64 -16.72 20.32
N LYS A 593 5.52 -15.74 20.56
CA LYS A 593 5.72 -15.15 21.91
C LYS A 593 4.43 -14.47 22.38
N SER A 594 4.14 -14.56 23.66
CA SER A 594 2.98 -13.94 24.30
C SER A 594 3.12 -12.42 24.45
N GLY A 595 4.34 -11.89 24.54
CA GLY A 595 4.64 -10.46 24.69
C GLY A 595 5.28 -9.88 23.44
N TYR A 596 5.23 -8.55 23.31
CA TYR A 596 5.89 -7.83 22.22
C TYR A 596 7.31 -7.45 22.61
N THR A 597 8.27 -7.71 21.72
CA THR A 597 9.68 -7.30 21.87
C THR A 597 9.94 -5.94 21.23
N THR A 598 9.08 -5.54 20.30
CA THR A 598 9.06 -4.20 19.71
C THR A 598 7.69 -3.59 19.96
N ASP A 599 7.65 -2.36 20.46
CA ASP A 599 6.40 -1.59 20.71
C ASP A 599 6.70 -0.12 20.45
N GLN A 600 6.12 0.42 19.38
CA GLN A 600 6.27 1.80 18.95
C GLN A 600 4.92 2.50 19.07
N ARG A 601 4.92 3.68 19.66
CA ARG A 601 3.71 4.47 19.94
C ARG A 601 3.94 5.91 19.54
N THR A 602 3.16 6.43 18.62
CA THR A 602 3.23 7.82 18.18
C THR A 602 1.89 8.50 18.43
N ARG A 603 1.93 9.70 18.98
CA ARG A 603 0.79 10.57 19.19
C ARG A 603 1.02 11.91 18.52
N GLU A 604 0.07 12.33 17.69
CA GLU A 604 0.05 13.63 17.04
C GLU A 604 -1.17 14.43 17.53
N LYS A 605 -0.92 15.60 18.10
CA LYS A 605 -1.97 16.56 18.50
C LYS A 605 -1.94 17.74 17.57
N SER A 606 -2.95 17.90 16.75
CA SER A 606 -3.07 18.99 15.79
C SER A 606 -4.17 19.97 16.21
N LYS A 607 -3.93 21.26 15.98
CA LYS A 607 -4.93 22.32 16.07
C LYS A 607 -4.87 23.15 14.81
N SER A 608 -6.02 23.48 14.25
CA SER A 608 -6.08 24.28 13.03
C SER A 608 -7.22 25.26 13.05
N LEU A 609 -7.02 26.35 12.32
CA LEU A 609 -8.06 27.32 11.98
C LEU A 609 -7.98 27.62 10.49
N TYR A 610 -9.11 27.97 9.86
CA TYR A 610 -9.13 28.44 8.49
C TYR A 610 -10.14 29.56 8.29
N LEU A 611 -9.83 30.40 7.30
CA LEU A 611 -10.71 31.38 6.71
C LEU A 611 -10.68 31.21 5.19
N GLN A 612 -11.85 31.31 4.55
CA GLN A 612 -11.98 31.20 3.11
C GLN A 612 -13.12 32.11 2.63
N PHE A 613 -12.81 32.98 1.70
CA PHE A 613 -13.75 33.91 1.09
C PHE A 613 -14.08 33.47 -0.33
N ASN A 614 -15.34 33.20 -0.58
CA ASN A 614 -15.87 32.82 -1.88
C ASN A 614 -16.67 34.01 -2.45
N THR A 615 -16.50 34.31 -3.74
CA THR A 615 -17.21 35.38 -4.40
C THR A 615 -17.50 35.02 -5.86
N ASP A 616 -18.72 35.34 -6.28
CA ASP A 616 -19.16 35.26 -7.66
C ASP A 616 -19.10 36.65 -8.29
N TRP A 617 -18.45 36.73 -9.45
CA TRP A 617 -18.30 37.98 -10.23
C TRP A 617 -19.11 37.88 -11.48
N ASP A 618 -20.01 38.84 -11.66
CA ASP A 618 -20.87 38.94 -12.84
C ASP A 618 -20.15 39.77 -13.96
N PHE A 619 -19.14 39.11 -14.58
CA PHE A 619 -18.46 39.63 -15.74
C PHE A 619 -19.15 39.13 -17.02
N ALA A 620 -18.69 39.55 -18.20
CA ALA A 620 -19.16 39.00 -19.51
C ALA A 620 -19.02 37.47 -19.58
N MET A 621 -18.02 36.92 -18.90
CA MET A 621 -17.89 35.52 -18.55
C MET A 621 -17.93 35.45 -17.00
N PRO A 622 -18.94 34.83 -16.39
CA PRO A 622 -19.02 34.71 -14.94
C PRO A 622 -17.77 34.03 -14.36
N VAL A 623 -17.27 34.60 -13.28
CA VAL A 623 -16.05 34.09 -12.57
C VAL A 623 -16.40 33.80 -11.12
N HIS A 624 -16.09 32.57 -10.68
CA HIS A 624 -16.27 32.16 -9.28
C HIS A 624 -14.90 32.04 -8.65
N THR A 625 -14.63 32.82 -7.61
CA THR A 625 -13.33 32.81 -6.93
C THR A 625 -13.43 32.34 -5.49
N SER A 626 -12.40 31.65 -5.03
CA SER A 626 -12.22 31.25 -3.64
C SER A 626 -10.80 31.58 -3.20
N VAL A 627 -10.64 32.38 -2.16
CA VAL A 627 -9.35 32.73 -1.54
C VAL A 627 -9.38 32.34 -0.09
N GLY A 628 -8.40 31.58 0.36
CA GLY A 628 -8.37 31.13 1.75
C GLY A 628 -6.97 30.87 2.28
N ALA A 629 -6.90 30.71 3.58
CA ALA A 629 -5.70 30.27 4.27
C ALA A 629 -6.07 29.42 5.49
N ARG A 630 -5.28 28.38 5.70
CA ARG A 630 -5.34 27.50 6.87
C ARG A 630 -4.06 27.62 7.67
N TYR A 631 -4.17 27.78 8.96
CA TYR A 631 -3.05 27.66 9.90
C TYR A 631 -3.20 26.38 10.69
N GLU A 632 -2.12 25.60 10.76
CA GLU A 632 -2.10 24.35 11.51
C GLU A 632 -0.83 24.22 12.32
N THR A 633 -0.95 23.77 13.58
CA THR A 633 0.16 23.39 14.44
C THR A 633 -0.01 21.96 14.90
N THR A 634 1.07 21.19 14.97
CA THR A 634 1.07 19.79 15.39
C THR A 634 2.21 19.55 16.38
N GLU A 635 1.90 18.87 17.47
CA GLU A 635 2.86 18.33 18.45
C GLU A 635 2.92 16.82 18.28
N VAL A 636 4.14 16.28 18.16
CA VAL A 636 4.42 14.85 18.00
C VAL A 636 5.11 14.34 19.26
N THR A 637 4.58 13.26 19.82
CA THR A 637 5.22 12.52 20.90
C THR A 637 5.36 11.06 20.43
N SER A 638 6.58 10.56 20.38
CA SER A 638 6.87 9.21 19.95
C SER A 638 7.62 8.46 21.02
N THR A 639 7.12 7.27 21.38
CA THR A 639 7.65 6.39 22.42
C THR A 639 7.93 5.03 21.83
N ALA A 640 9.11 4.45 22.11
CA ALA A 640 9.47 3.12 21.62
C ALA A 640 10.08 2.27 22.72
N LEU A 641 9.73 0.99 22.74
CA LEU A 641 10.40 -0.03 23.55
C LEU A 641 11.71 -0.42 22.85
N VAL A 642 12.84 -0.08 23.45
CA VAL A 642 14.16 -0.34 22.86
C VAL A 642 15.08 -1.03 23.87
N PRO A 643 15.98 -1.92 23.45
CA PRO A 643 17.03 -2.44 24.31
C PRO A 643 17.94 -1.30 24.74
N ILE A 644 18.15 -1.15 26.05
CA ILE A 644 19.05 -0.12 26.57
C ILE A 644 20.47 -0.68 26.54
N ALA A 645 21.32 -0.09 25.72
CA ALA A 645 22.72 -0.50 25.66
C ALA A 645 23.47 -0.16 26.97
N SER A 646 24.19 -1.11 27.50
CA SER A 646 24.86 -1.03 28.83
C SER A 646 26.37 -1.09 28.75
N SER A 647 26.94 -1.63 27.68
CA SER A 647 28.40 -1.78 27.52
C SER A 647 28.81 -1.77 26.05
N TYR A 648 30.08 -1.40 25.82
CA TYR A 648 30.74 -1.50 24.53
C TYR A 648 32.09 -2.16 24.76
N THR A 649 32.22 -3.44 24.37
CA THR A 649 33.29 -4.35 24.79
C THR A 649 34.06 -4.83 23.58
N TRP A 650 35.37 -4.72 23.60
CA TRP A 650 36.30 -5.16 22.56
C TRP A 650 36.50 -6.69 22.65
N VAL A 651 35.91 -7.45 21.72
CA VAL A 651 35.81 -8.93 21.79
C VAL A 651 36.75 -9.67 20.85
N SER A 652 37.12 -9.07 19.71
CA SER A 652 38.09 -9.65 18.78
C SER A 652 39.05 -8.57 18.23
N GLN A 653 39.96 -8.90 17.35
CA GLN A 653 40.97 -7.96 16.83
C GLN A 653 40.34 -6.65 16.38
N ASN A 654 39.24 -6.71 15.59
CA ASN A 654 38.59 -5.53 15.00
C ASN A 654 37.13 -5.37 15.44
N GLU A 655 36.62 -6.22 16.36
CA GLU A 655 35.20 -6.25 16.69
C GLU A 655 34.91 -5.87 18.11
N PHE A 656 33.85 -5.12 18.26
CA PHE A 656 33.24 -4.74 19.53
C PHE A 656 31.83 -5.32 19.62
N ALA A 657 31.46 -5.77 20.82
CA ALA A 657 30.08 -6.17 21.12
C ALA A 657 29.41 -5.07 21.94
N VAL A 658 28.18 -4.73 21.55
CA VAL A 658 27.26 -3.88 22.33
C VAL A 658 26.48 -4.78 23.28
N GLY A 659 26.69 -4.62 24.57
CA GLY A 659 25.89 -5.30 25.61
C GLY A 659 24.52 -4.62 25.70
N LEU A 660 23.46 -5.38 25.41
CA LEU A 660 22.09 -4.92 25.49
C LEU A 660 21.45 -5.34 26.81
N GLY A 661 20.94 -4.39 27.57
CA GLY A 661 20.19 -4.61 28.78
C GLY A 661 18.69 -4.82 28.54
N THR A 662 17.93 -4.84 29.63
CA THR A 662 16.47 -4.98 29.58
C THR A 662 15.85 -3.86 28.75
N PRO A 663 14.92 -4.19 27.80
CA PRO A 663 14.22 -3.17 27.04
C PRO A 663 13.41 -2.22 27.93
N ALA A 664 13.48 -0.93 27.64
CA ALA A 664 12.72 0.11 28.31
C ALA A 664 12.11 1.09 27.29
N PHE A 665 11.04 1.79 27.69
CA PHE A 665 10.44 2.80 26.85
C PHE A 665 11.26 4.09 26.89
N THR A 666 11.59 4.58 25.69
CA THR A 666 12.19 5.91 25.47
C THR A 666 11.23 6.80 24.70
N THR A 667 11.29 8.12 24.91
CA THR A 667 10.38 9.07 24.30
C THR A 667 11.14 10.23 23.67
N LEU A 668 10.77 10.55 22.42
CA LEU A 668 11.22 11.73 21.70
C LEU A 668 10.01 12.60 21.31
N THR A 669 10.21 13.90 21.16
CA THR A 669 9.14 14.84 20.81
C THR A 669 9.54 15.75 19.65
N GLY A 670 8.54 16.25 18.94
CA GLY A 670 8.70 17.25 17.88
C GLY A 670 7.50 18.17 17.81
N LYS A 671 7.67 19.31 17.14
CA LYS A 671 6.61 20.29 16.92
C LYS A 671 6.84 21.04 15.62
N TYR A 672 5.76 21.30 14.88
CA TYR A 672 5.79 22.11 13.66
C TYR A 672 4.49 22.90 13.48
N HIS A 673 4.54 23.90 12.60
CA HIS A 673 3.39 24.68 12.19
C HIS A 673 3.50 25.09 10.72
N HIS A 674 2.34 25.33 10.07
CA HIS A 674 2.27 25.72 8.68
C HIS A 674 1.15 26.73 8.42
N TRP A 675 1.42 27.67 7.52
CA TRP A 675 0.43 28.48 6.81
C TRP A 675 0.24 27.88 5.42
N LEU A 676 -1.02 27.65 5.03
CA LEU A 676 -1.40 26.93 3.81
C LEU A 676 -2.42 27.79 3.05
N PRO A 677 -1.95 28.67 2.15
CA PRO A 677 -2.81 29.48 1.31
C PRO A 677 -3.45 28.63 0.20
N SER A 678 -4.63 29.06 -0.26
CA SER A 678 -5.34 28.50 -1.41
C SER A 678 -6.05 29.58 -2.21
N PHE A 679 -6.13 29.39 -3.52
CA PHE A 679 -6.84 30.22 -4.46
C PHE A 679 -7.42 29.34 -5.57
N ASP A 680 -8.74 29.44 -5.81
CA ASP A 680 -9.41 28.83 -6.93
C ASP A 680 -10.11 29.90 -7.77
N ALA A 681 -10.12 29.75 -9.08
CA ALA A 681 -10.89 30.55 -10.02
C ALA A 681 -11.52 29.66 -11.07
N ASP A 682 -12.84 29.60 -11.07
CA ASP A 682 -13.64 28.88 -12.08
C ASP A 682 -14.31 29.92 -12.98
N ILE A 683 -14.13 29.81 -14.29
CA ILE A 683 -14.61 30.76 -15.30
C ILE A 683 -15.62 30.05 -16.19
N ASP A 684 -16.83 30.57 -16.28
CA ASP A 684 -17.83 30.09 -17.20
C ASP A 684 -17.57 30.72 -18.58
N LEU A 685 -16.72 30.06 -19.39
CA LEU A 685 -16.35 30.49 -20.75
C LEU A 685 -17.59 30.55 -21.67
N ARG A 686 -18.52 29.65 -21.44
CA ARG A 686 -19.82 29.52 -22.05
C ARG A 686 -20.73 28.75 -21.10
N SER A 687 -22.05 28.79 -21.30
CA SER A 687 -23.02 28.07 -20.46
C SER A 687 -22.75 26.57 -20.30
N ASP A 688 -22.02 25.98 -21.24
CA ASP A 688 -21.62 24.56 -21.27
C ASP A 688 -20.10 24.33 -21.19
N MET A 689 -19.29 25.39 -21.00
CA MET A 689 -17.82 25.29 -20.91
C MET A 689 -17.28 26.01 -19.71
N LYS A 690 -16.37 25.35 -19.01
CA LYS A 690 -15.65 25.92 -17.86
C LYS A 690 -14.13 25.88 -18.06
N GLY A 691 -13.49 26.96 -17.65
CA GLY A 691 -12.05 27.01 -17.38
C GLY A 691 -11.84 27.00 -15.87
N ARG A 692 -10.84 26.23 -15.38
CA ARG A 692 -10.52 26.17 -13.97
C ARG A 692 -9.04 26.43 -13.73
N PHE A 693 -8.75 27.18 -12.70
CA PHE A 693 -7.43 27.41 -12.14
C PHE A 693 -7.46 27.18 -10.65
N SER A 694 -6.47 26.46 -10.11
CA SER A 694 -6.29 26.32 -8.68
C SER A 694 -4.80 26.47 -8.31
N TYR A 695 -4.53 27.21 -7.25
CA TYR A 695 -3.28 27.22 -6.52
C TYR A 695 -3.57 26.87 -5.07
N GLY A 696 -2.85 25.89 -4.50
CA GLY A 696 -3.03 25.58 -3.08
C GLY A 696 -1.83 24.89 -2.48
N GLU A 697 -1.61 25.13 -1.21
CA GLU A 697 -0.57 24.47 -0.42
C GLU A 697 -1.20 23.49 0.58
N THR A 698 -0.61 22.31 0.69
CA THR A 698 -1.01 21.27 1.66
C THR A 698 0.21 20.57 2.22
N ILE A 699 0.01 19.78 3.27
CA ILE A 699 1.07 18.99 3.90
C ILE A 699 0.68 17.51 3.96
N GLY A 700 1.69 16.63 3.86
CA GLY A 700 1.60 15.19 4.13
C GLY A 700 2.53 14.83 5.26
N ARG A 701 2.01 14.19 6.31
CA ARG A 701 2.79 13.85 7.49
C ARG A 701 3.76 12.71 7.21
N ALA A 702 4.92 12.74 7.87
CA ALA A 702 5.89 11.65 7.81
C ALA A 702 5.28 10.33 8.28
N ARG A 703 5.73 9.20 7.74
CA ARG A 703 5.32 7.87 8.17
C ARG A 703 5.68 7.65 9.64
N TYR A 704 4.95 6.81 10.35
CA TYR A 704 5.20 6.56 11.78
C TYR A 704 6.54 5.88 12.05
N ASP A 705 7.08 5.06 11.13
CA ASP A 705 8.41 4.46 11.21
C ASP A 705 9.52 5.52 11.23
N GLN A 706 9.35 6.61 10.50
CA GLN A 706 10.29 7.73 10.47
C GLN A 706 10.26 8.56 11.77
N LEU A 707 9.15 8.51 12.50
CA LEU A 707 8.91 9.26 13.73
C LEU A 707 9.25 8.48 15.02
N THR A 708 9.81 7.28 14.95
CA THR A 708 10.04 6.38 16.09
C THR A 708 10.78 7.08 17.24
N GLY A 709 10.28 6.90 18.47
CA GLY A 709 10.81 7.54 19.67
C GLY A 709 12.01 6.85 20.31
N GLY A 710 12.65 5.91 19.60
CA GLY A 710 13.73 5.09 20.13
C GLY A 710 15.01 5.17 19.31
N GLN A 711 16.14 4.93 19.99
CA GLN A 711 17.44 4.73 19.40
C GLN A 711 17.86 3.29 19.61
N VAL A 712 18.19 2.58 18.53
CA VAL A 712 18.60 1.18 18.54
C VAL A 712 20.04 1.10 18.07
N LEU A 713 20.90 0.41 18.82
CA LEU A 713 22.29 0.16 18.44
C LEU A 713 22.42 -1.24 17.84
N GLU A 714 23.29 -1.37 16.84
CA GLU A 714 23.71 -2.67 16.33
C GLU A 714 24.53 -3.40 17.37
N THR A 715 24.40 -4.72 17.44
CA THR A 715 25.08 -5.57 18.43
C THR A 715 26.58 -5.67 18.20
N LEU A 716 27.04 -5.39 16.98
CA LEU A 716 28.46 -5.39 16.61
C LEU A 716 28.93 -3.98 16.26
N GLY A 717 30.10 -3.63 16.73
CA GLY A 717 30.82 -2.41 16.37
C GLY A 717 32.22 -2.70 15.89
N ARG A 718 32.95 -1.65 15.56
CA ARG A 718 34.34 -1.70 15.12
C ARG A 718 35.19 -0.78 16.00
N ILE A 719 36.50 -0.80 15.77
CA ILE A 719 37.45 0.02 16.54
C ILE A 719 37.14 1.52 16.38
N GLU A 720 36.69 1.94 15.22
CA GLU A 720 36.31 3.33 14.92
C GLU A 720 35.01 3.75 15.59
N GLY A 721 34.19 2.81 16.06
CA GLY A 721 32.91 3.04 16.70
C GLY A 721 31.84 2.03 16.32
N GLY A 722 30.65 2.23 16.87
CA GLY A 722 29.47 1.43 16.58
C GLY A 722 28.54 2.09 15.56
N ARG A 723 27.42 1.39 15.27
CA ARG A 723 26.36 1.89 14.42
C ARG A 723 25.02 1.77 15.13
N GLY A 724 24.05 2.54 14.67
CA GLY A 724 22.68 2.48 15.18
C GLY A 724 21.71 3.22 14.28
N SER A 725 20.45 3.17 14.67
CA SER A 725 19.36 3.88 14.00
C SER A 725 18.45 4.59 15.00
N GLN A 726 17.82 5.69 14.57
CA GLN A 726 16.91 6.47 15.37
C GLN A 726 15.84 7.11 14.48
N GLY A 727 14.59 7.11 14.90
CA GLY A 727 13.56 7.92 14.28
C GLY A 727 13.68 9.41 14.63
N ASN A 728 12.92 10.25 13.94
CA ASN A 728 12.95 11.71 14.16
C ASN A 728 11.54 12.31 14.23
N PRO A 729 10.95 12.43 15.43
CA PRO A 729 9.66 13.11 15.60
C PRO A 729 9.66 14.60 15.22
N GLY A 730 10.85 15.21 15.09
CA GLY A 730 11.04 16.59 14.65
C GLY A 730 10.95 16.78 13.13
N LEU A 731 10.71 15.72 12.35
CA LEU A 731 10.52 15.85 10.91
C LEU A 731 9.38 16.79 10.57
N LEU A 732 9.68 17.76 9.69
CA LEU A 732 8.64 18.58 9.06
C LEU A 732 7.84 17.70 8.09
N PRO A 733 6.53 17.87 7.99
CA PRO A 733 5.74 17.20 6.98
C PRO A 733 6.20 17.62 5.58
N VAL A 734 6.00 16.71 4.61
CA VAL A 734 6.17 17.06 3.20
C VAL A 734 5.18 18.16 2.86
N LYS A 735 5.66 19.28 2.36
CA LYS A 735 4.83 20.39 1.90
C LYS A 735 4.70 20.34 0.38
N SER A 736 3.48 20.40 -0.12
CA SER A 736 3.18 20.42 -1.55
C SER A 736 2.59 21.76 -1.95
N LYS A 737 3.17 22.41 -2.97
CA LYS A 737 2.63 23.55 -3.68
C LYS A 737 2.06 23.06 -5.00
N ASN A 738 0.76 23.22 -5.17
CA ASN A 738 0.01 22.66 -6.30
C ASN A 738 -0.49 23.76 -7.21
N ILE A 739 -0.41 23.52 -8.52
CA ILE A 739 -1.03 24.34 -9.56
C ILE A 739 -1.81 23.39 -10.45
N ASP A 740 -3.08 23.71 -10.66
CA ASP A 740 -4.00 22.95 -11.49
C ASP A 740 -4.67 23.86 -12.50
N LEU A 741 -4.79 23.39 -13.73
CA LEU A 741 -5.49 24.04 -14.83
C LEU A 741 -6.39 23.03 -15.51
N ALA A 742 -7.63 23.37 -15.86
CA ALA A 742 -8.48 22.53 -16.70
C ALA A 742 -9.39 23.33 -17.61
N TRP A 743 -9.73 22.68 -18.70
CA TRP A 743 -10.80 23.05 -19.58
C TRP A 743 -11.82 21.91 -19.62
N GLU A 744 -13.12 22.23 -19.49
CA GLU A 744 -14.22 21.28 -19.40
C GLU A 744 -15.36 21.73 -20.32
N TRP A 745 -15.90 20.81 -21.12
CA TRP A 745 -17.02 21.03 -22.01
C TRP A 745 -18.14 20.03 -21.76
N TYR A 746 -19.27 20.52 -21.28
CA TYR A 746 -20.46 19.76 -20.85
C TYR A 746 -21.56 19.92 -21.94
N TYR A 747 -21.40 19.29 -23.10
CA TYR A 747 -22.23 19.51 -24.29
C TYR A 747 -23.61 18.86 -24.21
N ASN A 748 -23.90 18.00 -23.21
CA ASN A 748 -25.24 17.59 -22.84
C ASN A 748 -25.33 17.14 -21.37
N LYS A 749 -26.54 16.72 -20.89
CA LYS A 749 -26.81 16.37 -19.47
C LYS A 749 -26.02 15.19 -18.95
N SER A 750 -25.49 14.32 -19.83
CA SER A 750 -24.77 13.08 -19.46
C SER A 750 -23.47 12.92 -20.24
N SER A 751 -23.01 13.98 -20.93
CA SER A 751 -21.79 13.89 -21.74
C SER A 751 -20.90 15.10 -21.58
N PHE A 752 -19.60 14.84 -21.37
CA PHE A 752 -18.58 15.88 -21.24
C PHE A 752 -17.23 15.41 -21.74
N VAL A 753 -16.36 16.37 -22.03
CA VAL A 753 -14.93 16.19 -22.27
C VAL A 753 -14.17 17.13 -21.33
N SER A 754 -13.09 16.68 -20.76
CA SER A 754 -12.20 17.56 -19.99
C SER A 754 -10.73 17.24 -20.23
N VAL A 755 -9.91 18.29 -20.21
CA VAL A 755 -8.45 18.22 -20.25
C VAL A 755 -7.92 19.03 -19.08
N GLY A 756 -7.09 18.41 -18.25
CA GLY A 756 -6.48 19.03 -17.09
C GLY A 756 -4.97 18.90 -17.09
N HIS A 757 -4.28 19.90 -16.57
CA HIS A 757 -2.85 19.88 -16.27
C HIS A 757 -2.66 20.11 -14.78
N PHE A 758 -1.80 19.32 -14.16
CA PHE A 758 -1.43 19.53 -12.77
C PHE A 758 0.09 19.57 -12.60
N ARG A 759 0.53 20.36 -11.62
CA ARG A 759 1.93 20.42 -11.17
C ARG A 759 1.97 20.46 -9.65
N LYS A 760 2.79 19.60 -9.05
CA LYS A 760 3.04 19.55 -7.61
C LYS A 760 4.53 19.74 -7.36
N SER A 761 4.89 20.71 -6.51
CA SER A 761 6.26 20.92 -6.04
C SER A 761 6.32 20.51 -4.58
N LEU A 762 7.06 19.44 -4.29
CA LEU A 762 7.19 18.82 -2.97
C LEU A 762 8.47 19.33 -2.31
N GLU A 763 8.36 19.79 -1.06
CA GLU A 763 9.47 20.22 -0.20
C GLU A 763 9.48 19.37 1.08
N ASN A 764 10.61 19.31 1.78
CA ASN A 764 10.77 18.59 3.04
C ASN A 764 10.58 17.05 2.94
N TYR A 765 10.84 16.44 1.79
CA TYR A 765 10.76 14.99 1.70
C TYR A 765 11.83 14.36 2.60
N ALA A 766 11.43 13.38 3.43
CA ALA A 766 12.34 12.73 4.34
C ALA A 766 13.36 11.86 3.59
N GLY A 767 14.63 12.09 3.86
CA GLY A 767 15.74 11.27 3.42
C GLY A 767 16.48 10.69 4.62
N VAL A 768 17.34 9.72 4.37
CA VAL A 768 18.19 9.13 5.39
C VAL A 768 19.45 9.99 5.55
N SER A 769 19.86 10.25 6.78
CA SER A 769 21.10 10.92 7.14
C SER A 769 21.85 10.16 8.22
N GLN A 770 23.14 10.34 8.29
CA GLN A 770 23.98 9.75 9.33
C GLN A 770 24.63 10.87 10.14
N VAL A 771 24.59 10.71 11.46
CA VAL A 771 25.23 11.64 12.39
C VAL A 771 26.06 10.86 13.41
N THR A 772 27.22 11.40 13.77
CA THR A 772 28.01 10.84 14.88
C THR A 772 27.40 11.28 16.21
N ALA A 773 27.08 10.32 17.07
CA ALA A 773 26.49 10.52 18.38
C ALA A 773 27.17 9.64 19.44
N GLN A 774 26.91 9.92 20.71
CA GLN A 774 27.44 9.21 21.88
C GLN A 774 26.28 8.61 22.71
N PRO A 775 25.55 7.63 22.15
CA PRO A 775 24.38 7.09 22.78
C PRO A 775 24.69 6.38 24.11
N PHE A 776 23.77 6.50 25.07
CA PHE A 776 23.78 5.85 26.37
C PHE A 776 25.06 6.09 27.20
N GLY A 777 25.96 7.01 26.78
CA GLY A 777 27.21 7.27 27.48
C GLY A 777 28.17 6.09 27.51
N LEU A 778 28.10 5.17 26.54
CA LEU A 778 28.92 3.95 26.47
C LEU A 778 30.40 4.30 26.41
N ARG A 779 31.23 3.59 27.17
CA ARG A 779 32.69 3.79 27.21
C ARG A 779 33.39 2.81 26.31
N THR A 780 34.46 3.29 25.62
CA THR A 780 35.31 2.46 24.77
C THR A 780 36.72 2.35 25.37
N PRO A 781 37.35 1.16 25.38
CA PRO A 781 38.74 1.03 25.80
C PRO A 781 39.74 1.69 24.82
N VAL A 782 39.31 2.05 23.61
CA VAL A 782 40.16 2.74 22.63
C VAL A 782 40.50 4.15 23.12
N GLY A 783 41.79 4.43 23.21
CA GLY A 783 42.30 5.68 23.79
C GLY A 783 42.16 5.76 25.32
N GLY A 784 41.73 4.70 25.98
CA GLY A 784 41.62 4.60 27.42
C GLY A 784 42.97 4.28 28.07
N ALA A 785 42.98 4.09 29.40
CA ALA A 785 44.23 3.92 30.17
C ALA A 785 45.07 2.70 29.73
N TYR A 786 44.42 1.55 29.51
CA TYR A 786 45.10 0.32 29.08
C TYR A 786 45.61 0.42 27.63
N TRP A 787 44.85 1.06 26.76
CA TRP A 787 45.27 1.34 25.41
C TRP A 787 46.52 2.22 25.35
N ASN A 788 46.49 3.32 26.10
CA ASN A 788 47.60 4.27 26.15
C ASN A 788 48.87 3.63 26.78
N ALA A 789 48.73 2.72 27.74
CA ALA A 789 49.83 1.97 28.26
C ALA A 789 50.50 1.05 27.23
N ALA A 790 49.71 0.41 26.36
CA ALA A 790 50.22 -0.37 25.23
C ALA A 790 50.97 0.49 24.21
N ILE A 791 50.43 1.66 23.86
CA ILE A 791 51.11 2.65 22.96
C ILE A 791 52.44 3.09 23.60
N GLY A 792 52.44 3.44 24.90
CA GLY A 792 53.65 3.81 25.63
C GLY A 792 54.69 2.70 25.70
N ALA A 793 54.27 1.42 25.57
CA ALA A 793 55.17 0.27 25.48
C ALA A 793 55.69 -0.04 24.06
N GLY A 794 55.32 0.77 23.07
CA GLY A 794 55.81 0.67 21.69
C GLY A 794 54.86 0.05 20.68
N CYS A 795 53.59 -0.27 21.04
CA CYS A 795 52.61 -0.69 20.05
C CYS A 795 52.17 0.49 19.19
N ALA A 796 52.10 0.31 17.85
CA ALA A 796 51.50 1.29 16.98
C ALA A 796 50.00 1.37 17.22
N SER A 797 49.40 2.57 17.12
CA SER A 797 47.97 2.79 17.30
C SER A 797 47.11 2.03 16.28
N SER A 798 47.67 1.68 15.13
CA SER A 798 47.01 0.86 14.09
C SER A 798 47.15 -0.65 14.30
N ASP A 799 48.10 -1.07 15.18
CA ASP A 799 48.33 -2.50 15.49
C ASP A 799 47.48 -2.96 16.65
N THR A 800 46.22 -3.25 16.36
CA THR A 800 45.23 -3.69 17.33
C THR A 800 45.58 -5.03 17.99
N MET A 801 46.32 -5.92 17.32
CA MET A 801 46.78 -7.17 17.80
C MET A 801 47.88 -6.98 18.88
N CYS A 802 48.88 -6.15 18.61
CA CYS A 802 49.91 -5.76 19.57
C CYS A 802 49.25 -5.19 20.84
N ILE A 803 48.31 -4.25 20.68
CA ILE A 803 47.66 -3.60 21.81
C ILE A 803 46.84 -4.60 22.63
N ARG A 804 46.05 -5.48 22.01
CA ARG A 804 45.29 -6.52 22.72
C ARG A 804 46.19 -7.51 23.45
N ASN A 805 47.24 -7.99 22.77
CA ASN A 805 48.20 -8.91 23.39
C ASN A 805 48.90 -8.27 24.60
N TYR A 806 49.28 -6.98 24.48
CA TYR A 806 49.86 -6.24 25.59
C TYR A 806 48.88 -6.14 26.79
N ILE A 807 47.62 -5.73 26.50
CA ILE A 807 46.61 -5.56 27.55
C ILE A 807 46.31 -6.89 28.25
N PHE A 808 46.15 -7.97 27.52
CA PHE A 808 45.88 -9.27 28.13
C PHE A 808 47.07 -9.84 28.92
N ARG A 809 48.31 -9.54 28.52
CA ARG A 809 49.50 -10.00 29.25
C ARG A 809 49.75 -9.20 30.53
N ASN A 810 49.47 -7.90 30.53
CA ASN A 810 49.84 -7.01 31.62
C ASN A 810 48.67 -6.62 32.54
N PHE A 811 47.42 -6.73 32.07
CA PHE A 811 46.24 -6.26 32.79
C PHE A 811 45.16 -7.36 32.94
N ALA A 812 45.48 -8.65 32.68
CA ALA A 812 44.54 -9.77 32.93
C ALA A 812 43.99 -9.73 34.35
N GLY A 813 42.65 -9.87 34.51
CA GLY A 813 41.96 -9.83 35.80
C GLY A 813 41.81 -8.43 36.42
N ARG A 814 42.31 -7.36 35.77
CA ARG A 814 41.99 -5.98 36.16
C ARG A 814 40.58 -5.63 35.70
N PRO A 815 39.96 -4.60 36.30
CA PRO A 815 38.61 -4.18 35.91
C PRO A 815 38.45 -4.07 34.40
N GLY A 816 37.45 -4.75 33.84
CA GLY A 816 37.11 -4.75 32.39
C GLY A 816 37.99 -5.65 31.51
N VAL A 817 39.03 -6.30 32.02
CA VAL A 817 39.91 -7.18 31.24
C VAL A 817 39.69 -8.66 31.61
N THR A 818 39.02 -9.40 30.72
CA THR A 818 38.83 -10.85 30.86
C THR A 818 39.65 -11.57 29.80
N ARG A 819 40.72 -12.25 30.20
CA ARG A 819 41.57 -13.06 29.32
C ARG A 819 41.01 -14.46 29.14
N GLY A 820 40.90 -14.92 27.89
CA GLY A 820 40.68 -16.33 27.52
C GLY A 820 41.97 -17.07 27.19
N PRO A 821 41.88 -18.34 26.72
CA PRO A 821 43.03 -19.11 26.23
C PRO A 821 43.61 -18.42 24.96
N ASP A 822 44.90 -18.65 24.73
CA ASP A 822 45.53 -18.18 23.52
C ASP A 822 44.98 -18.95 22.27
N ASP A 823 44.89 -18.26 21.13
CA ASP A 823 44.51 -18.90 19.87
C ASP A 823 45.62 -19.83 19.32
N VAL A 824 45.32 -20.50 18.20
CA VAL A 824 46.28 -21.43 17.56
C VAL A 824 47.56 -20.74 17.06
N ASN A 825 47.55 -19.43 16.94
CA ASN A 825 48.68 -18.58 16.53
C ASN A 825 49.44 -17.95 17.70
N GLY A 826 49.04 -18.28 18.96
CA GLY A 826 49.67 -17.74 20.18
C GLY A 826 49.20 -16.32 20.55
N ASN A 827 48.10 -15.81 19.93
CA ASN A 827 47.53 -14.52 20.29
C ASN A 827 46.58 -14.68 21.49
N ALA A 828 46.68 -13.74 22.44
CA ALA A 828 45.80 -13.74 23.59
C ALA A 828 44.35 -13.38 23.15
N THR A 829 43.40 -14.25 23.55
CA THR A 829 41.96 -14.00 23.35
C THR A 829 41.33 -13.44 24.63
N GLY A 830 40.08 -12.99 24.49
CA GLY A 830 39.29 -12.45 25.60
C GLY A 830 38.54 -11.19 25.27
N SER A 831 38.06 -10.49 26.27
CA SER A 831 37.30 -9.24 26.12
C SER A 831 37.86 -8.11 26.98
N ILE A 832 37.76 -6.87 26.46
CA ILE A 832 38.20 -5.65 27.12
C ILE A 832 37.00 -4.67 27.10
N ALA A 833 36.39 -4.45 28.26
CA ALA A 833 35.29 -3.52 28.44
C ALA A 833 35.77 -2.11 28.75
N GLY A 834 35.09 -1.09 28.21
CA GLY A 834 35.35 0.30 28.56
C GLY A 834 35.13 0.59 30.04
N GLN A 835 36.03 1.35 30.67
CA GLN A 835 36.00 1.72 32.07
C GLN A 835 35.37 3.10 32.27
N PRO A 836 34.90 3.49 33.48
CA PRO A 836 34.27 4.79 33.74
C PRO A 836 35.09 5.99 33.33
N ASN A 837 36.43 5.91 33.36
CA ASN A 837 37.31 7.00 32.97
C ASN A 837 37.80 6.92 31.52
N ASP A 838 37.43 5.89 30.77
CA ASP A 838 37.77 5.74 29.37
C ASP A 838 36.90 6.71 28.51
N PRO A 839 37.32 7.05 27.26
CA PRO A 839 36.57 7.86 26.37
C PRO A 839 35.14 7.33 26.11
N ILE A 840 34.19 8.23 25.80
CA ILE A 840 32.87 7.84 25.37
C ILE A 840 32.95 7.37 23.92
N ALA A 841 32.30 6.24 23.62
CA ALA A 841 32.28 5.63 22.31
C ALA A 841 31.42 6.45 21.33
N ASN A 842 31.94 6.67 20.14
CA ASN A 842 31.19 7.28 19.05
C ASN A 842 30.42 6.21 18.25
N PHE A 843 29.21 6.56 17.86
CA PHE A 843 28.35 5.72 17.01
C PHE A 843 27.88 6.52 15.81
N LEU A 844 27.87 5.90 14.66
CA LEU A 844 27.27 6.45 13.47
C LEU A 844 25.77 6.08 13.49
N ILE A 845 24.93 7.07 13.80
CA ILE A 845 23.48 6.88 13.92
C ILE A 845 22.80 7.30 12.65
N THR A 846 22.14 6.34 12.01
CA THR A 846 21.28 6.56 10.86
C THR A 846 19.94 7.13 11.35
N SER A 847 19.54 8.29 10.82
CA SER A 847 18.29 8.95 11.17
C SER A 847 17.66 9.59 9.94
N TYR A 848 16.40 9.98 10.08
CA TYR A 848 15.66 10.68 9.04
C TYR A 848 15.81 12.18 9.16
N SER A 849 15.91 12.87 8.02
CA SER A 849 15.97 14.33 7.95
C SER A 849 15.28 14.88 6.69
N ASN A 850 14.80 16.11 6.75
CA ASN A 850 14.16 16.76 5.60
C ASN A 850 15.22 17.28 4.62
N GLN A 851 15.47 16.54 3.56
CA GLN A 851 16.60 16.80 2.67
C GLN A 851 16.24 16.98 1.20
N LYS A 852 15.06 16.53 0.77
CA LYS A 852 14.77 16.35 -0.65
C LYS A 852 13.60 17.21 -1.10
N ALA A 853 13.68 17.66 -2.33
CA ALA A 853 12.60 18.30 -3.06
C ALA A 853 12.30 17.48 -4.32
N ALA A 854 11.04 17.44 -4.70
CA ALA A 854 10.57 16.71 -5.87
C ALA A 854 9.56 17.54 -6.67
N ARG A 855 9.43 17.27 -7.96
CA ARG A 855 8.42 17.89 -8.82
C ARG A 855 7.69 16.81 -9.59
N LEU A 856 6.37 16.89 -9.57
CA LEU A 856 5.46 16.06 -10.35
C LEU A 856 4.67 16.97 -11.28
N ARG A 857 4.38 16.49 -12.47
CA ARG A 857 3.44 17.12 -13.39
C ARG A 857 2.70 16.05 -14.18
N GLY A 858 1.54 16.39 -14.68
CA GLY A 858 0.80 15.45 -15.49
C GLY A 858 -0.33 16.09 -16.26
N LEU A 859 -0.93 15.28 -17.12
CA LEU A 859 -2.10 15.61 -17.93
C LEU A 859 -3.21 14.58 -17.64
N GLU A 860 -4.42 15.04 -17.47
CA GLU A 860 -5.62 14.23 -17.29
C GLU A 860 -6.59 14.49 -18.45
N PHE A 861 -7.01 13.43 -19.14
CA PHE A 861 -8.02 13.46 -20.21
C PHE A 861 -9.23 12.65 -19.75
N ASN A 862 -10.43 13.21 -19.89
CA ASN A 862 -11.67 12.51 -19.59
C ASN A 862 -12.68 12.73 -20.69
N VAL A 863 -13.39 11.67 -21.05
CA VAL A 863 -14.53 11.67 -21.96
C VAL A 863 -15.62 10.81 -21.32
N GLN A 864 -16.82 11.35 -21.26
CA GLN A 864 -18.05 10.62 -21.01
C GLN A 864 -19.05 10.99 -22.10
N HIS A 865 -19.57 10.00 -22.81
CA HIS A 865 -20.53 10.23 -23.90
C HIS A 865 -21.65 9.21 -23.85
N MET A 866 -22.89 9.69 -23.82
CA MET A 866 -24.08 8.87 -23.98
C MET A 866 -24.66 9.09 -25.38
N PHE A 867 -24.84 8.02 -26.16
CA PHE A 867 -25.31 8.08 -27.55
C PHE A 867 -26.81 8.30 -27.62
N GLY A 868 -27.24 9.53 -27.40
CA GLY A 868 -28.63 9.93 -27.41
C GLY A 868 -29.53 9.12 -26.50
N THR A 869 -30.59 8.51 -27.06
CA THR A 869 -31.54 7.65 -26.35
C THR A 869 -31.28 6.16 -26.59
N SER A 870 -30.21 5.79 -27.27
CA SER A 870 -29.88 4.40 -27.64
C SER A 870 -29.63 3.47 -26.44
N GLY A 871 -29.37 4.01 -25.24
CA GLY A 871 -28.93 3.28 -24.08
C GLY A 871 -27.42 3.02 -24.04
N PHE A 872 -26.71 3.19 -25.16
CA PHE A 872 -25.26 3.03 -25.20
C PHE A 872 -24.51 4.26 -24.65
N GLY A 873 -23.39 4.00 -23.99
CA GLY A 873 -22.49 5.03 -23.49
C GLY A 873 -21.05 4.56 -23.44
N LEU A 874 -20.15 5.53 -23.36
CA LEU A 874 -18.71 5.33 -23.25
C LEU A 874 -18.15 6.28 -22.21
N GLN A 875 -17.28 5.76 -21.34
CA GLN A 875 -16.38 6.56 -20.52
C GLN A 875 -14.93 6.17 -20.85
N ALA A 876 -14.07 7.15 -21.00
CA ALA A 876 -12.65 6.95 -21.16
C ALA A 876 -11.88 7.99 -20.38
N ASN A 877 -10.82 7.59 -19.70
CA ASN A 877 -9.85 8.52 -19.15
C ASN A 877 -8.43 8.03 -19.37
N TYR A 878 -7.52 8.98 -19.46
CA TYR A 878 -6.09 8.73 -19.52
C TYR A 878 -5.37 9.77 -18.67
N THR A 879 -4.43 9.32 -17.88
CA THR A 879 -3.58 10.18 -17.05
C THR A 879 -2.14 9.90 -17.36
N LYS A 880 -1.43 10.94 -17.75
CA LYS A 880 0.02 10.93 -17.89
C LYS A 880 0.67 11.60 -16.69
N VAL A 881 1.65 10.93 -16.08
CA VAL A 881 2.39 11.45 -14.91
C VAL A 881 3.88 11.42 -15.21
N ASP A 882 4.57 12.55 -14.95
CA ASP A 882 6.00 12.69 -15.14
C ASP A 882 6.65 13.31 -13.89
N SER A 883 7.85 12.85 -13.56
CA SER A 883 8.67 13.37 -12.48
C SER A 883 10.10 13.58 -12.94
N GLY A 884 10.69 14.66 -12.46
CA GLY A 884 12.12 14.91 -12.65
C GLY A 884 13.06 14.00 -11.84
N LEU A 885 12.50 13.01 -11.09
CA LEU A 885 13.26 12.13 -10.19
C LEU A 885 12.97 10.66 -10.52
N GLY A 886 13.68 10.12 -11.49
CA GLY A 886 13.68 8.70 -11.81
C GLY A 886 14.74 7.93 -11.00
N TYR A 887 14.56 6.63 -10.87
CA TYR A 887 15.57 5.71 -10.33
C TYR A 887 16.58 5.34 -11.45
N ASN A 888 17.87 5.50 -11.16
CA ASN A 888 18.93 5.09 -12.10
C ASN A 888 19.37 3.66 -11.79
N ASN A 889 18.97 2.71 -12.61
CA ASN A 889 19.31 1.29 -12.46
C ASN A 889 20.83 1.01 -12.56
N ALA A 890 21.59 1.86 -13.24
CA ALA A 890 23.05 1.74 -13.39
C ALA A 890 23.83 2.39 -12.23
N SER A 891 23.17 2.90 -11.21
CA SER A 891 23.81 3.51 -10.03
C SER A 891 23.76 2.59 -8.82
N ILE A 892 24.85 2.55 -8.06
CA ILE A 892 24.96 1.79 -6.80
C ILE A 892 24.58 2.72 -5.63
N GLY A 893 23.99 2.15 -4.57
CA GLY A 893 23.65 2.83 -3.34
C GLY A 893 22.21 3.33 -3.30
N GLU A 894 21.87 3.98 -2.19
CA GLU A 894 20.56 4.55 -1.96
C GLU A 894 20.27 5.71 -2.91
N GLN A 895 19.12 5.68 -3.52
CA GLN A 895 18.63 6.72 -4.42
C GLN A 895 17.28 7.22 -3.94
N PHE A 896 17.09 8.52 -4.09
CA PHE A 896 15.79 9.13 -3.91
C PHE A 896 15.02 9.12 -5.23
N ALA A 897 13.92 8.40 -5.27
CA ALA A 897 12.98 8.37 -6.40
C ALA A 897 11.55 8.38 -5.87
N LEU A 898 10.63 8.91 -6.66
CA LEU A 898 9.22 8.87 -6.32
C LEU A 898 8.63 7.51 -6.70
N VAL A 899 8.00 6.85 -5.74
CA VAL A 899 7.37 5.54 -5.93
C VAL A 899 5.87 5.68 -6.27
N GLY A 900 5.32 4.70 -6.98
CA GLY A 900 3.91 4.63 -7.35
C GLY A 900 3.50 5.43 -8.59
N MET A 901 4.44 6.10 -9.25
CA MET A 901 4.17 6.91 -10.43
C MET A 901 4.05 6.06 -11.69
N SER A 902 2.91 6.15 -12.35
CA SER A 902 2.65 5.47 -13.62
C SER A 902 1.57 6.20 -14.41
N ASP A 903 1.62 6.07 -15.72
CA ASP A 903 0.47 6.38 -16.56
C ASP A 903 -0.66 5.41 -16.26
N SER A 904 -1.91 5.83 -16.46
CA SER A 904 -3.08 4.98 -16.28
C SER A 904 -4.17 5.32 -17.28
N ALA A 905 -4.96 4.33 -17.64
CA ALA A 905 -6.10 4.48 -18.55
C ALA A 905 -7.25 3.59 -18.12
N ASN A 906 -8.48 4.08 -18.33
CA ASN A 906 -9.69 3.30 -18.16
C ASN A 906 -10.60 3.51 -19.37
N LEU A 907 -11.20 2.42 -19.84
CA LEU A 907 -12.19 2.43 -20.91
C LEU A 907 -13.40 1.62 -20.45
N VAL A 908 -14.57 2.25 -20.42
CA VAL A 908 -15.81 1.64 -19.95
C VAL A 908 -16.89 1.77 -21.01
N GLY A 909 -17.32 0.65 -21.56
CA GLY A 909 -18.51 0.54 -22.40
C GLY A 909 -19.75 0.30 -21.55
N ILE A 910 -20.85 0.98 -21.88
CA ILE A 910 -22.08 0.97 -21.09
C ILE A 910 -23.26 0.72 -22.03
N PHE A 911 -24.20 -0.11 -21.57
CA PHE A 911 -25.52 -0.21 -22.17
C PHE A 911 -26.58 -0.26 -21.08
N GLU A 912 -27.57 0.62 -21.13
CA GLU A 912 -28.67 0.65 -20.16
C GLU A 912 -30.02 0.88 -20.86
N ASN A 913 -31.00 0.06 -20.51
CA ASN A 913 -32.41 0.28 -20.81
C ASN A 913 -33.27 -0.17 -19.59
N ASP A 914 -34.59 -0.16 -19.73
CA ASP A 914 -35.50 -0.51 -18.62
C ASP A 914 -35.24 -1.90 -18.00
N LYS A 915 -34.71 -2.85 -18.76
CA LYS A 915 -34.49 -4.24 -18.34
C LYS A 915 -33.01 -4.58 -18.12
N TRP A 916 -32.12 -4.05 -18.94
CA TRP A 916 -30.72 -4.43 -18.95
C TRP A 916 -29.82 -3.28 -18.54
N ASN A 917 -28.81 -3.61 -17.77
CA ASN A 917 -27.70 -2.77 -17.41
C ASN A 917 -26.41 -3.57 -17.65
N VAL A 918 -25.64 -3.19 -18.64
CA VAL A 918 -24.40 -3.88 -19.02
C VAL A 918 -23.24 -2.91 -18.95
N ARG A 919 -22.15 -3.36 -18.38
CA ARG A 919 -20.92 -2.59 -18.28
C ARG A 919 -19.72 -3.50 -18.52
N ALA A 920 -18.85 -3.11 -19.45
CA ALA A 920 -17.54 -3.71 -19.66
C ALA A 920 -16.48 -2.65 -19.39
N ALA A 921 -15.54 -2.94 -18.48
CA ALA A 921 -14.50 -2.01 -18.06
C ALA A 921 -13.12 -2.62 -18.30
N TYR A 922 -12.26 -1.93 -19.04
CA TYR A 922 -10.84 -2.26 -19.12
C TYR A 922 -10.03 -1.21 -18.39
N ASN A 923 -9.29 -1.65 -17.38
CA ASN A 923 -8.46 -0.81 -16.53
C ASN A 923 -6.99 -1.15 -16.79
N TRP A 924 -6.17 -0.16 -17.13
CA TRP A 924 -4.76 -0.33 -17.42
C TRP A 924 -3.91 0.64 -16.59
N ARG A 925 -2.80 0.14 -16.10
CA ARG A 925 -1.75 0.90 -15.44
C ARG A 925 -0.40 0.53 -16.02
N ASP A 926 0.44 1.52 -16.33
CA ASP A 926 1.79 1.30 -16.84
C ASP A 926 2.76 0.86 -15.74
N LYS A 927 3.93 0.41 -16.14
CA LYS A 927 5.03 0.02 -15.25
C LYS A 927 5.40 1.18 -14.31
N PHE A 928 5.66 0.85 -13.05
CA PHE A 928 6.06 1.84 -12.05
C PHE A 928 7.04 1.29 -11.02
N LEU A 929 7.83 2.19 -10.44
CA LEU A 929 8.68 1.90 -9.29
C LEU A 929 7.81 1.80 -8.03
N ALA A 930 7.76 0.62 -7.42
CA ALA A 930 6.99 0.38 -6.20
C ALA A 930 7.83 0.57 -4.93
N SER A 931 9.14 0.28 -5.01
CA SER A 931 10.06 0.41 -3.89
C SER A 931 11.49 0.71 -4.40
N THR A 932 12.30 1.33 -3.56
CA THR A 932 13.74 1.50 -3.78
C THR A 932 14.57 0.49 -2.97
N PHE A 933 13.90 -0.47 -2.33
CA PHE A 933 14.50 -1.52 -1.51
C PHE A 933 13.82 -2.87 -1.78
N ASP A 934 14.59 -3.95 -2.00
CA ASP A 934 14.10 -5.28 -2.39
C ASP A 934 14.18 -6.35 -1.29
N GLY A 935 14.53 -5.97 -0.07
CA GLY A 935 14.79 -6.89 1.05
C GLY A 935 16.26 -7.25 1.21
N ALA A 936 17.03 -7.35 0.13
CA ALA A 936 18.46 -7.61 0.14
C ALA A 936 19.29 -6.32 0.25
N GLY A 937 18.80 -5.21 -0.30
CA GLY A 937 19.51 -3.93 -0.29
C GLY A 937 18.76 -2.79 -0.98
N ALA A 938 19.47 -1.70 -1.23
CA ALA A 938 18.96 -0.52 -1.94
C ALA A 938 18.80 -0.81 -3.44
N ASN A 939 17.89 -1.71 -3.76
CA ASN A 939 17.54 -2.16 -5.10
C ASN A 939 16.09 -1.80 -5.42
N PRO A 940 15.78 -1.46 -6.68
CA PRO A 940 14.42 -1.10 -7.07
C PRO A 940 13.54 -2.34 -7.20
N GLN A 941 12.26 -2.14 -6.91
CA GLN A 941 11.19 -3.07 -7.29
C GLN A 941 10.27 -2.34 -8.25
N TYR A 942 10.17 -2.83 -9.49
CA TYR A 942 9.21 -2.34 -10.48
C TYR A 942 8.04 -3.31 -10.57
N VAL A 943 6.83 -2.77 -10.54
CA VAL A 943 5.63 -3.50 -10.95
C VAL A 943 5.46 -3.31 -12.45
N GLU A 944 5.32 -4.38 -13.20
CA GLU A 944 5.07 -4.36 -14.65
C GLU A 944 3.69 -3.77 -14.97
N ALA A 945 3.51 -3.41 -16.25
CA ALA A 945 2.22 -2.93 -16.72
C ALA A 945 1.15 -4.02 -16.51
N TYR A 946 -0.03 -3.59 -16.03
CA TYR A 946 -1.14 -4.48 -15.69
C TYR A 946 -2.43 -3.98 -16.34
N GLY A 947 -3.17 -4.88 -17.00
CA GLY A 947 -4.42 -4.57 -17.67
C GLY A 947 -5.51 -5.60 -17.37
N GLN A 948 -6.64 -5.17 -16.79
CA GLN A 948 -7.72 -6.03 -16.33
C GLN A 948 -9.02 -5.71 -17.05
N LEU A 949 -9.71 -6.74 -17.54
CA LEU A 949 -11.06 -6.67 -18.09
C LEU A 949 -12.09 -7.17 -17.08
N ASP A 950 -13.07 -6.34 -16.77
CA ASP A 950 -14.21 -6.65 -15.92
C ASP A 950 -15.52 -6.49 -16.69
N LEU A 951 -16.51 -7.34 -16.38
CA LEU A 951 -17.83 -7.34 -17.00
C LEU A 951 -18.91 -7.40 -15.93
N SER A 952 -19.97 -6.60 -16.09
CA SER A 952 -21.17 -6.66 -15.25
C SER A 952 -22.39 -6.64 -16.14
N ILE A 953 -23.32 -7.58 -15.94
CA ILE A 953 -24.59 -7.72 -16.66
C ILE A 953 -25.72 -7.79 -15.64
N GLY A 954 -26.53 -6.76 -15.57
CA GLY A 954 -27.73 -6.69 -14.72
C GLY A 954 -29.00 -6.84 -15.52
N TYR A 955 -29.99 -7.54 -14.96
CA TYR A 955 -31.31 -7.70 -15.51
C TYR A 955 -32.39 -7.38 -14.46
N ASN A 956 -33.24 -6.41 -14.75
CA ASN A 956 -34.40 -6.06 -13.93
C ASN A 956 -35.57 -6.98 -14.29
N VAL A 957 -35.82 -7.97 -13.45
CA VAL A 957 -36.93 -8.91 -13.61
C VAL A 957 -38.26 -8.15 -13.52
N ASN A 958 -38.35 -7.26 -12.54
CA ASN A 958 -39.42 -6.31 -12.34
C ASN A 958 -38.94 -5.11 -11.50
N LYS A 959 -39.84 -4.22 -11.06
CA LYS A 959 -39.51 -3.02 -10.28
C LYS A 959 -38.85 -3.31 -8.92
N ASN A 960 -39.06 -4.51 -8.40
CA ASN A 960 -38.59 -4.92 -7.08
C ASN A 960 -37.40 -5.90 -7.12
N ILE A 961 -37.25 -6.68 -8.21
CA ILE A 961 -36.27 -7.76 -8.30
C ILE A 961 -35.30 -7.46 -9.44
N SER A 962 -34.02 -7.47 -9.14
CA SER A 962 -32.93 -7.47 -10.10
C SER A 962 -31.97 -8.64 -9.86
N VAL A 963 -31.38 -9.14 -10.96
CA VAL A 963 -30.33 -10.18 -10.95
C VAL A 963 -29.12 -9.59 -11.66
N GLN A 964 -27.90 -9.88 -11.17
CA GLN A 964 -26.68 -9.37 -11.75
C GLN A 964 -25.63 -10.47 -11.80
N PHE A 965 -24.97 -10.60 -12.95
CA PHE A 965 -23.77 -11.39 -13.15
C PHE A 965 -22.57 -10.45 -13.23
N GLU A 966 -21.46 -10.80 -12.58
CA GLU A 966 -20.21 -10.05 -12.62
C GLU A 966 -19.05 -11.01 -12.88
N GLY A 967 -18.13 -10.61 -13.75
CA GLY A 967 -16.86 -11.27 -13.99
C GLY A 967 -15.72 -10.27 -13.79
N ILE A 968 -14.74 -10.60 -12.99
CA ILE A 968 -13.58 -9.76 -12.68
C ILE A 968 -12.32 -10.48 -13.13
N ASN A 969 -11.37 -9.73 -13.70
CA ASN A 969 -10.13 -10.26 -14.26
C ASN A 969 -10.36 -11.34 -15.34
N LEU A 970 -11.27 -11.06 -16.27
CA LEU A 970 -11.63 -12.01 -17.34
C LEU A 970 -10.47 -12.30 -18.30
N THR A 971 -9.44 -11.48 -18.31
CA THR A 971 -8.20 -11.66 -19.08
C THR A 971 -7.19 -12.56 -18.40
N ASP A 972 -7.47 -12.97 -17.14
CA ASP A 972 -6.57 -13.76 -16.29
C ASP A 972 -5.14 -13.20 -16.28
N GLU A 973 -5.04 -11.91 -16.02
CA GLU A 973 -3.79 -11.16 -16.08
C GLU A 973 -2.83 -11.57 -14.97
N ILE A 974 -1.57 -11.74 -15.32
CA ILE A 974 -0.47 -12.13 -14.43
C ILE A 974 0.19 -10.88 -13.88
N ARG A 975 0.46 -10.85 -12.59
CA ARG A 975 1.18 -9.76 -11.95
C ARG A 975 2.67 -10.08 -11.88
N ARG A 976 3.52 -9.18 -12.39
CA ARG A 976 4.98 -9.33 -12.37
C ARG A 976 5.66 -8.15 -11.69
N LEU A 977 6.72 -8.46 -10.95
CA LEU A 977 7.67 -7.50 -10.41
C LEU A 977 9.08 -7.88 -10.83
N HIS A 978 9.90 -6.88 -11.15
CA HIS A 978 11.31 -7.09 -11.46
C HIS A 978 12.23 -6.11 -10.72
N GLY A 979 13.52 -6.43 -10.67
CA GLY A 979 14.58 -5.61 -10.09
C GLY A 979 15.12 -4.55 -11.07
N ARG A 980 16.44 -4.37 -11.10
CA ARG A 980 17.12 -3.39 -11.96
C ARG A 980 16.99 -3.69 -13.45
N ASN A 981 16.82 -4.94 -13.82
CA ASN A 981 16.61 -5.43 -15.18
C ASN A 981 15.29 -6.24 -15.24
N GLU A 982 14.57 -6.18 -16.34
CA GLU A 982 13.28 -6.88 -16.51
C GLU A 982 13.39 -8.41 -16.39
N ARG A 983 14.59 -8.99 -16.63
CA ARG A 983 14.87 -10.42 -16.42
C ARG A 983 15.19 -10.77 -14.95
N GLN A 984 15.39 -9.78 -14.10
CA GLN A 984 15.53 -9.98 -12.65
C GLN A 984 14.14 -10.14 -12.01
N ALA A 985 13.48 -11.25 -12.26
CA ALA A 985 12.17 -11.53 -11.68
C ALA A 985 12.26 -11.49 -10.14
N LEU A 986 11.47 -10.63 -9.50
CA LEU A 986 11.27 -10.61 -8.06
C LEU A 986 10.03 -11.41 -7.69
N TYR A 987 8.99 -11.33 -8.52
CA TYR A 987 7.68 -11.86 -8.19
C TYR A 987 6.85 -12.07 -9.46
N VAL A 988 6.31 -13.25 -9.66
CA VAL A 988 5.39 -13.59 -10.74
C VAL A 988 4.19 -14.30 -10.15
N GLU A 989 3.01 -13.71 -10.22
CA GLU A 989 1.79 -14.18 -9.54
C GLU A 989 0.71 -14.54 -10.55
N GLN A 990 0.15 -15.73 -10.39
CA GLN A 990 -1.07 -16.19 -11.04
C GLN A 990 -2.21 -16.21 -10.03
N SER A 991 -3.33 -15.56 -10.33
CA SER A 991 -4.53 -15.53 -9.46
C SER A 991 -5.74 -16.19 -10.13
N GLY A 992 -6.23 -15.71 -11.24
CA GLY A 992 -7.39 -16.25 -11.95
C GLY A 992 -8.62 -15.32 -11.95
N PRO A 993 -9.59 -15.59 -12.83
CA PRO A 993 -10.84 -14.83 -12.90
C PRO A 993 -11.80 -15.18 -11.77
N ARG A 994 -12.67 -14.22 -11.42
CA ARG A 994 -13.71 -14.37 -10.43
C ARG A 994 -15.08 -14.09 -11.03
N TYR A 995 -16.05 -14.97 -10.73
CA TYR A 995 -17.43 -14.89 -11.21
C TYR A 995 -18.38 -14.73 -10.03
N MET A 996 -19.42 -13.91 -10.21
CA MET A 996 -20.40 -13.63 -9.17
C MET A 996 -21.80 -13.58 -9.77
N LEU A 997 -22.77 -14.18 -9.06
CA LEU A 997 -24.17 -14.07 -9.38
C LEU A 997 -24.93 -13.55 -8.18
N SER A 998 -25.68 -12.47 -8.36
CA SER A 998 -26.44 -11.84 -7.27
C SER A 998 -27.91 -11.65 -7.62
N ALA A 999 -28.74 -11.65 -6.60
CA ALA A 999 -30.13 -11.25 -6.68
C ALA A 999 -30.43 -10.21 -5.60
N ARG A 1000 -31.20 -9.19 -5.95
CA ARG A 1000 -31.56 -8.11 -5.05
C ARG A 1000 -33.07 -7.89 -5.07
N TYR A 1001 -33.66 -7.69 -3.89
CA TYR A 1001 -35.06 -7.31 -3.68
C TYR A 1001 -35.15 -5.90 -3.09
N LYS A 1002 -35.95 -5.03 -3.70
CA LYS A 1002 -36.26 -3.68 -3.24
C LYS A 1002 -37.71 -3.63 -2.82
N PHE A 1003 -37.98 -3.22 -1.57
CA PHE A 1003 -39.30 -3.12 -0.98
C PHE A 1003 -40.09 -1.91 -1.47
#